data_bbef1cb7c912ad375d6ab217f696bfef
#
_entry.id   bbef1cb7c912ad375d6ab217f696bfef
#
_cell.length_a   1.000
_cell.length_b   1.000
_cell.length_c   1.000
_cell.angle_alpha   90.00
_cell.angle_beta   90.00
_cell.angle_gamma   90.00
#
_symmetry.space_group_name_H-M   'P 1'
#
loop_
_entity.id
_entity.type
_entity.pdbx_description
1 polymer ?
#
loop_
_entity_poly.entity_id
_entity_poly.type
_entity_poly.pdbx_seq_one_letter_code
_entity_poly.pdbx_strand_id
1 'polypeptide(L)'
;MLEALPAGPPRLVGPYRLLARLGAGGMGEVHLACRADAPTADPYRMVAVKTVREDLEVDGDFRTRFRREITAARAVRSPYAAELVDADADAVSPWLATEYVPGPSLAEAVVRAGALPVGAVRALGTTLARALEAVHRAEVLHRDLKPANVLLGADGPKLIDFGIAQAFEATALTSTGLVVGSPGFMSPEHLAGSRAVVPASDVFCLGAVLAFAASGQGPFHDDEMAAVIYRISRAEAELSGVPAELRAVVERCLRLDPAERPSAAELVELLGDGEEPAAFPWPGGVLSLLAGYGEAARRIGEAAASGAGVADLPTLAPVVPYSPTAAGYRPAEPSAPGPRRRPWGRVVAAVAAVAVVATVGVVVLDRQDGQGGSTGQGPSRGPSASSSGPAAPKTLSQVVLPYGGEGHSGDFGKAGTDRTSRPAGWSPWTTRIAKGMEACSLAPTVLVCAGSGGAAVGLKAADGTQLWSVPGREAAGGFGVLSSAGHPAVVGDTAYVTGPAGVTAYGIEDGRQRGKIPAPGGDWAVKGSDLRGGVLYSTYVNLLDDAKGLVTAVELDGRGGGRQLWRSELGGIPEQPVAAGGRVYVPIGVATPVALDAATGEETARGPAGLVCGDMVVHGGSVLCSASQDSGVPVLDARTLKRKRTLGAGLWITGGPAVSADGTVAVVGGRPAREVVTYDLESGRERWRTQVMFHRNELSRAYFAGDRVVVGGRYEVSTVPVAGPPDRAQDIEVLQADLPEGVDAGSLTASEALAAGGAVFLPFSDGLVVSGYLP
;
A
#
# COMPACT_ATOMS: atom_id res chain seq x y z
N MET A 1 -23.79 -11.27 4.32
CA MET A 1 -24.75 -11.44 5.43
C MET A 1 -25.65 -10.22 5.51
N LEU A 2 -26.94 -10.38 5.88
CA LEU A 2 -27.90 -9.27 5.94
C LEU A 2 -27.67 -8.45 7.22
N GLU A 3 -27.22 -7.21 7.05
CA GLU A 3 -26.93 -6.29 8.15
C GLU A 3 -28.04 -5.24 8.24
N ALA A 4 -28.62 -5.06 9.43
CA ALA A 4 -29.71 -4.10 9.62
C ALA A 4 -29.25 -2.69 9.32
N LEU A 5 -30.10 -1.91 8.63
CA LEU A 5 -29.86 -0.48 8.42
C LEU A 5 -30.05 0.30 9.74
N PRO A 6 -29.33 1.41 9.93
CA PRO A 6 -29.55 2.29 11.06
C PRO A 6 -31.04 2.72 11.16
N ALA A 7 -31.55 2.81 12.38
CA ALA A 7 -32.91 3.28 12.63
C ALA A 7 -33.11 4.69 12.07
N GLY A 8 -34.14 4.91 11.25
CA GLY A 8 -34.41 6.17 10.60
C GLY A 8 -35.55 6.08 9.58
N PRO A 9 -35.84 7.17 8.86
CA PRO A 9 -36.82 7.12 7.78
C PRO A 9 -36.36 6.16 6.68
N PRO A 10 -37.30 5.58 5.90
CA PRO A 10 -36.96 4.70 4.79
C PRO A 10 -35.99 5.37 3.79
N ARG A 11 -34.86 4.70 3.53
CA ARG A 11 -33.89 5.17 2.54
C ARG A 11 -34.29 4.68 1.16
N LEU A 12 -34.34 5.61 0.20
CA LEU A 12 -34.69 5.34 -1.19
C LEU A 12 -33.49 5.55 -2.11
N VAL A 13 -33.32 4.64 -3.07
CA VAL A 13 -32.40 4.79 -4.19
C VAL A 13 -33.19 4.52 -5.47
N GLY A 14 -33.40 5.54 -6.28
CA GLY A 14 -34.35 5.47 -7.39
C GLY A 14 -35.73 4.99 -6.91
N PRO A 15 -36.35 4.01 -7.57
CA PRO A 15 -37.65 3.46 -7.18
C PRO A 15 -37.54 2.40 -6.05
N TYR A 16 -36.37 2.18 -5.48
CA TYR A 16 -36.13 1.09 -4.53
C TYR A 16 -36.00 1.57 -3.09
N ARG A 17 -36.71 0.89 -2.18
CA ARG A 17 -36.55 1.04 -0.73
C ARG A 17 -35.49 0.09 -0.25
N LEU A 18 -34.43 0.61 0.38
CA LEU A 18 -33.36 -0.19 0.99
C LEU A 18 -33.88 -0.88 2.26
N LEU A 19 -33.55 -2.16 2.42
CA LEU A 19 -34.03 -3.01 3.51
C LEU A 19 -32.91 -3.42 4.46
N ALA A 20 -31.75 -3.85 3.92
CA ALA A 20 -30.59 -4.28 4.69
C ALA A 20 -29.32 -4.05 3.87
N ARG A 21 -28.17 -3.97 4.51
CA ARG A 21 -26.87 -3.95 3.83
C ARG A 21 -26.42 -5.37 3.56
N LEU A 22 -26.06 -5.67 2.32
CA LEU A 22 -25.49 -6.94 1.87
C LEU A 22 -23.96 -6.96 1.98
N GLY A 23 -23.34 -5.81 1.74
CA GLY A 23 -21.89 -5.64 1.78
C GLY A 23 -21.45 -4.23 1.48
N ALA A 24 -20.18 -3.97 1.74
CA ALA A 24 -19.48 -2.73 1.36
C ALA A 24 -18.13 -3.09 0.76
N GLY A 25 -17.65 -2.32 -0.19
CA GLY A 25 -16.35 -2.48 -0.83
C GLY A 25 -15.74 -1.15 -1.26
N GLY A 26 -14.58 -1.20 -1.86
CA GLY A 26 -13.88 0.00 -2.34
C GLY A 26 -14.69 0.88 -3.29
N MET A 27 -15.69 0.31 -3.97
CA MET A 27 -16.51 0.97 -5.00
C MET A 27 -17.85 1.49 -4.49
N GLY A 28 -18.34 1.01 -3.35
CA GLY A 28 -19.65 1.39 -2.84
C GLY A 28 -20.27 0.41 -1.87
N GLU A 29 -21.52 0.61 -1.58
CA GLU A 29 -22.33 -0.26 -0.74
C GLU A 29 -23.35 -1.03 -1.56
N VAL A 30 -23.62 -2.28 -1.18
CA VAL A 30 -24.65 -3.11 -1.79
C VAL A 30 -25.76 -3.35 -0.76
N HIS A 31 -26.98 -3.07 -1.13
CA HIS A 31 -28.13 -3.19 -0.26
C HIS A 31 -29.17 -4.16 -0.82
N LEU A 32 -29.78 -4.97 0.03
CA LEU A 32 -31.03 -5.64 -0.25
C LEU A 32 -32.14 -4.59 -0.33
N ALA A 33 -32.93 -4.63 -1.37
CA ALA A 33 -34.00 -3.67 -1.58
C ALA A 33 -35.23 -4.31 -2.25
N CYS A 34 -36.36 -3.62 -2.14
CA CYS A 34 -37.57 -3.91 -2.90
C CYS A 34 -38.13 -2.64 -3.54
N ARG A 35 -38.97 -2.78 -4.53
CA ARG A 35 -39.68 -1.62 -5.08
C ARG A 35 -40.48 -0.92 -3.99
N ALA A 36 -40.41 0.40 -3.92
CA ALA A 36 -41.12 1.20 -2.93
C ALA A 36 -42.65 1.16 -3.13
N ASP A 37 -43.07 1.03 -4.39
CA ASP A 37 -44.50 0.96 -4.81
C ASP A 37 -45.05 -0.50 -4.76
N ALA A 38 -44.22 -1.51 -4.63
CA ALA A 38 -44.60 -2.92 -4.59
C ALA A 38 -43.74 -3.69 -3.57
N PRO A 39 -43.87 -3.44 -2.24
CA PRO A 39 -43.13 -4.15 -1.23
C PRO A 39 -43.43 -5.65 -1.28
N THR A 40 -42.40 -6.47 -1.01
CA THR A 40 -42.50 -7.93 -1.10
C THR A 40 -41.74 -8.61 0.02
N ALA A 41 -42.25 -9.74 0.47
CA ALA A 41 -41.53 -10.66 1.34
C ALA A 41 -40.90 -11.85 0.58
N ASP A 42 -41.16 -11.94 -0.73
CA ASP A 42 -40.56 -12.97 -1.57
C ASP A 42 -39.12 -12.58 -1.94
N PRO A 43 -38.10 -13.33 -1.49
CA PRO A 43 -36.67 -13.00 -1.78
C PRO A 43 -36.35 -12.93 -3.28
N TYR A 44 -37.04 -13.73 -4.10
CA TYR A 44 -36.81 -13.80 -5.56
C TYR A 44 -37.40 -12.59 -6.32
N ARG A 45 -38.18 -11.76 -5.66
CA ARG A 45 -38.69 -10.47 -6.18
C ARG A 45 -37.97 -9.25 -5.62
N MET A 46 -36.96 -9.49 -4.77
CA MET A 46 -36.08 -8.43 -4.26
C MET A 46 -34.91 -8.19 -5.22
N VAL A 47 -34.24 -7.08 -5.01
CA VAL A 47 -33.07 -6.68 -5.79
C VAL A 47 -31.87 -6.38 -4.89
N ALA A 48 -30.67 -6.53 -5.42
CA ALA A 48 -29.44 -6.02 -4.83
C ALA A 48 -29.11 -4.66 -5.47
N VAL A 49 -29.21 -3.58 -4.70
CA VAL A 49 -28.90 -2.22 -5.17
C VAL A 49 -27.49 -1.85 -4.77
N LYS A 50 -26.64 -1.60 -5.76
CA LYS A 50 -25.27 -1.13 -5.59
C LYS A 50 -25.22 0.38 -5.84
N THR A 51 -24.77 1.13 -4.84
CA THR A 51 -24.59 2.59 -4.93
C THR A 51 -23.12 2.93 -4.93
N VAL A 52 -22.75 3.93 -5.73
CA VAL A 52 -21.39 4.49 -5.71
C VAL A 52 -21.21 5.30 -4.43
N ARG A 53 -20.06 5.22 -3.79
CA ARG A 53 -19.72 5.99 -2.58
C ARG A 53 -19.80 7.50 -2.88
N GLU A 54 -20.33 8.25 -1.92
CA GLU A 54 -20.49 9.71 -2.03
C GLU A 54 -19.15 10.46 -2.08
N ASP A 55 -18.07 9.84 -1.56
CA ASP A 55 -16.71 10.38 -1.55
C ASP A 55 -15.91 10.08 -2.84
N LEU A 56 -16.46 9.27 -3.75
CA LEU A 56 -15.87 9.08 -5.08
C LEU A 56 -16.30 10.23 -5.99
N GLU A 57 -15.33 10.92 -6.60
CA GLU A 57 -15.62 11.95 -7.61
C GLU A 57 -16.31 11.31 -8.82
N VAL A 58 -17.60 11.56 -8.93
CA VAL A 58 -18.44 11.13 -10.07
C VAL A 58 -18.35 12.19 -11.17
N ASP A 59 -17.23 12.21 -11.88
CA ASP A 59 -17.01 13.11 -13.01
C ASP A 59 -17.75 12.65 -14.30
N GLY A 60 -17.65 13.44 -15.36
CA GLY A 60 -18.26 13.11 -16.65
C GLY A 60 -17.69 11.84 -17.29
N ASP A 61 -16.41 11.56 -17.07
CA ASP A 61 -15.72 10.39 -17.60
C ASP A 61 -16.14 9.12 -16.85
N PHE A 62 -16.30 9.21 -15.53
CA PHE A 62 -16.88 8.12 -14.72
C PHE A 62 -18.29 7.78 -15.21
N ARG A 63 -19.19 8.78 -15.35
CA ARG A 63 -20.55 8.55 -15.82
C ARG A 63 -20.59 7.96 -17.22
N THR A 64 -19.69 8.38 -18.11
CA THR A 64 -19.59 7.83 -19.46
C THR A 64 -19.15 6.36 -19.44
N ARG A 65 -18.18 6.00 -18.61
CA ARG A 65 -17.75 4.61 -18.42
C ARG A 65 -18.87 3.78 -17.80
N PHE A 66 -19.49 4.26 -16.74
CA PHE A 66 -20.57 3.58 -16.03
C PHE A 66 -21.79 3.31 -16.95
N ARG A 67 -22.16 4.27 -17.84
CA ARG A 67 -23.20 4.02 -18.86
C ARG A 67 -22.83 2.92 -19.84
N ARG A 68 -21.56 2.85 -20.27
CA ARG A 68 -21.07 1.77 -21.16
C ARG A 68 -21.19 0.41 -20.48
N GLU A 69 -20.85 0.33 -19.21
CA GLU A 69 -20.92 -0.89 -18.41
C GLU A 69 -22.38 -1.33 -18.19
N ILE A 70 -23.27 -0.40 -17.88
CA ILE A 70 -24.72 -0.68 -17.83
C ILE A 70 -25.20 -1.25 -19.17
N THR A 71 -24.78 -0.66 -20.29
CA THR A 71 -25.14 -1.14 -21.63
C THR A 71 -24.62 -2.53 -21.89
N ALA A 72 -23.38 -2.81 -21.52
CA ALA A 72 -22.76 -4.13 -21.63
C ALA A 72 -23.45 -5.16 -20.74
N ALA A 73 -23.73 -4.83 -19.48
CA ALA A 73 -24.44 -5.71 -18.55
C ALA A 73 -25.87 -6.04 -19.05
N ARG A 74 -26.58 -5.09 -19.66
CA ARG A 74 -27.91 -5.34 -20.28
C ARG A 74 -27.87 -6.27 -21.49
N ALA A 75 -26.73 -6.37 -22.16
CA ALA A 75 -26.57 -7.26 -23.33
C ALA A 75 -26.38 -8.73 -22.92
N VAL A 76 -25.92 -8.99 -21.69
CA VAL A 76 -25.72 -10.35 -21.19
C VAL A 76 -27.07 -10.98 -20.82
N ARG A 77 -27.42 -12.08 -21.49
CA ARG A 77 -28.63 -12.87 -21.24
C ARG A 77 -28.23 -14.27 -20.85
N SER A 78 -28.29 -14.57 -19.56
CA SER A 78 -27.95 -15.92 -19.04
C SER A 78 -28.70 -16.19 -17.74
N PRO A 79 -29.28 -17.39 -17.56
CA PRO A 79 -29.85 -17.81 -16.29
C PRO A 79 -28.77 -18.00 -15.19
N TYR A 80 -27.49 -18.05 -15.58
CA TYR A 80 -26.35 -18.28 -14.70
C TYR A 80 -25.57 -17.01 -14.35
N ALA A 81 -26.07 -15.85 -14.76
CA ALA A 81 -25.57 -14.53 -14.37
C ALA A 81 -26.70 -13.70 -13.76
N ALA A 82 -26.43 -12.93 -12.71
CA ALA A 82 -27.45 -12.07 -12.11
C ALA A 82 -27.89 -11.00 -13.11
N GLU A 83 -29.18 -10.94 -13.38
CA GLU A 83 -29.76 -10.03 -14.36
C GLU A 83 -29.68 -8.57 -13.84
N LEU A 84 -29.26 -7.65 -14.70
CA LEU A 84 -29.38 -6.22 -14.42
C LEU A 84 -30.85 -5.80 -14.60
N VAL A 85 -31.54 -5.50 -13.49
CA VAL A 85 -32.95 -5.15 -13.44
C VAL A 85 -33.15 -3.69 -13.81
N ASP A 86 -32.31 -2.78 -13.23
CA ASP A 86 -32.44 -1.34 -13.43
C ASP A 86 -31.12 -0.63 -13.13
N ALA A 87 -30.94 0.59 -13.63
CA ALA A 87 -29.77 1.40 -13.33
C ALA A 87 -29.98 2.86 -13.73
N ASP A 88 -29.36 3.77 -12.99
CA ASP A 88 -29.30 5.19 -13.32
C ASP A 88 -27.89 5.75 -13.12
N ALA A 89 -27.22 6.00 -14.25
CA ALA A 89 -25.88 6.60 -14.28
C ALA A 89 -25.92 8.13 -14.08
N ASP A 90 -27.07 8.75 -14.25
CA ASP A 90 -27.26 10.21 -14.22
C ASP A 90 -27.80 10.70 -12.88
N ALA A 91 -28.20 9.78 -12.00
CA ALA A 91 -28.56 10.10 -10.61
C ALA A 91 -27.45 10.89 -9.91
N VAL A 92 -27.79 11.66 -8.87
CA VAL A 92 -26.81 12.39 -8.04
C VAL A 92 -25.75 11.42 -7.53
N SER A 93 -26.17 10.27 -6.98
CA SER A 93 -25.31 9.11 -6.69
C SER A 93 -25.70 8.01 -7.68
N PRO A 94 -24.85 7.66 -8.68
CA PRO A 94 -25.14 6.59 -9.63
C PRO A 94 -25.36 5.26 -8.94
N TRP A 95 -26.29 4.49 -9.47
CA TRP A 95 -26.65 3.19 -8.90
C TRP A 95 -27.04 2.19 -9.99
N LEU A 96 -26.96 0.91 -9.60
CA LEU A 96 -27.52 -0.20 -10.38
C LEU A 96 -28.23 -1.18 -9.45
N ALA A 97 -29.23 -1.84 -9.98
CA ALA A 97 -30.02 -2.87 -9.30
C ALA A 97 -29.96 -4.16 -10.11
N THR A 98 -29.51 -5.24 -9.46
CA THR A 98 -29.49 -6.58 -10.04
C THR A 98 -30.48 -7.48 -9.32
N GLU A 99 -30.80 -8.59 -9.93
CA GLU A 99 -31.49 -9.69 -9.28
C GLU A 99 -30.79 -10.03 -7.94
N TYR A 100 -31.59 -10.20 -6.88
CA TYR A 100 -31.07 -10.68 -5.60
C TYR A 100 -31.02 -12.21 -5.61
N VAL A 101 -29.85 -12.78 -5.30
CA VAL A 101 -29.64 -14.22 -5.13
C VAL A 101 -29.64 -14.54 -3.63
N PRO A 102 -30.67 -15.22 -3.10
CA PRO A 102 -30.76 -15.54 -1.65
C PRO A 102 -29.83 -16.69 -1.28
N GLY A 103 -28.54 -16.41 -1.16
CA GLY A 103 -27.52 -17.39 -0.83
C GLY A 103 -26.17 -16.80 -0.51
N PRO A 104 -25.23 -17.61 0.02
CA PRO A 104 -23.87 -17.19 0.31
C PRO A 104 -23.04 -17.03 -0.97
N SER A 105 -21.92 -16.29 -0.90
CA SER A 105 -20.89 -16.42 -1.91
C SER A 105 -20.19 -17.78 -1.82
N LEU A 106 -19.57 -18.22 -2.91
CA LEU A 106 -18.74 -19.44 -2.92
C LEU A 106 -17.60 -19.34 -1.88
N ALA A 107 -17.03 -18.14 -1.71
CA ALA A 107 -16.02 -17.89 -0.68
C ALA A 107 -16.56 -18.21 0.73
N GLU A 108 -17.72 -17.66 1.07
CA GLU A 108 -18.37 -17.90 2.37
C GLU A 108 -18.79 -19.38 2.52
N ALA A 109 -19.32 -19.99 1.48
CA ALA A 109 -19.77 -21.38 1.52
C ALA A 109 -18.61 -22.33 1.79
N VAL A 110 -17.47 -22.16 1.13
CA VAL A 110 -16.27 -23.00 1.34
C VAL A 110 -15.70 -22.79 2.74
N VAL A 111 -15.66 -21.56 3.24
CA VAL A 111 -15.17 -21.27 4.61
C VAL A 111 -16.07 -21.92 5.66
N ARG A 112 -17.40 -21.92 5.48
CA ARG A 112 -18.36 -22.38 6.48
C ARG A 112 -18.73 -23.87 6.36
N ALA A 113 -18.79 -24.39 5.14
CA ALA A 113 -19.21 -25.76 4.88
C ALA A 113 -18.07 -26.67 4.40
N GLY A 114 -16.86 -26.13 4.20
CA GLY A 114 -15.70 -26.86 3.69
C GLY A 114 -15.66 -26.94 2.16
N ALA A 115 -14.59 -27.54 1.64
CA ALA A 115 -14.42 -27.79 0.21
C ALA A 115 -15.59 -28.59 -0.37
N LEU A 116 -15.94 -28.30 -1.63
CA LEU A 116 -17.05 -28.93 -2.30
C LEU A 116 -16.66 -30.32 -2.84
N PRO A 117 -17.58 -31.32 -2.83
CA PRO A 117 -17.36 -32.61 -3.47
C PRO A 117 -17.15 -32.48 -4.98
N VAL A 118 -16.41 -33.42 -5.59
CA VAL A 118 -16.06 -33.43 -7.03
C VAL A 118 -17.29 -33.20 -7.92
N GLY A 119 -18.40 -33.90 -7.68
CA GLY A 119 -19.62 -33.74 -8.48
C GLY A 119 -20.21 -32.34 -8.39
N ALA A 120 -20.19 -31.71 -7.21
CA ALA A 120 -20.62 -30.31 -7.04
C ALA A 120 -19.67 -29.30 -7.74
N VAL A 121 -18.35 -29.55 -7.70
CA VAL A 121 -17.36 -28.69 -8.39
C VAL A 121 -17.49 -28.84 -9.91
N ARG A 122 -17.76 -30.05 -10.45
CA ARG A 122 -18.03 -30.24 -11.88
C ARG A 122 -19.27 -29.48 -12.32
N ALA A 123 -20.38 -29.63 -11.59
CA ALA A 123 -21.62 -28.91 -11.88
C ALA A 123 -21.44 -27.38 -11.78
N LEU A 124 -20.72 -26.90 -10.73
CA LEU A 124 -20.34 -25.50 -10.56
C LEU A 124 -19.55 -25.00 -11.78
N GLY A 125 -18.52 -25.72 -12.18
CA GLY A 125 -17.65 -25.36 -13.31
C GLY A 125 -18.39 -25.32 -14.62
N THR A 126 -19.25 -26.33 -14.92
CA THR A 126 -20.08 -26.34 -16.12
C THR A 126 -21.01 -25.14 -16.18
N THR A 127 -21.67 -24.82 -15.06
CA THR A 127 -22.62 -23.70 -14.98
C THR A 127 -21.90 -22.36 -15.15
N LEU A 128 -20.75 -22.17 -14.50
CA LEU A 128 -19.95 -20.94 -14.63
C LEU A 128 -19.33 -20.80 -16.02
N ALA A 129 -18.93 -21.89 -16.67
CA ALA A 129 -18.47 -21.87 -18.05
C ALA A 129 -19.58 -21.45 -19.02
N ARG A 130 -20.83 -21.93 -18.84
CA ARG A 130 -22.01 -21.46 -19.60
C ARG A 130 -22.31 -19.97 -19.36
N ALA A 131 -22.10 -19.48 -18.12
CA ALA A 131 -22.24 -18.06 -17.81
C ALA A 131 -21.19 -17.24 -18.57
N LEU A 132 -19.92 -17.65 -18.54
CA LEU A 132 -18.83 -16.98 -19.26
C LEU A 132 -19.04 -17.02 -20.78
N GLU A 133 -19.53 -18.15 -21.33
CA GLU A 133 -19.86 -18.24 -22.75
C GLU A 133 -20.90 -17.17 -23.13
N ALA A 134 -21.95 -16.96 -22.32
CA ALA A 134 -22.94 -15.93 -22.58
C ALA A 134 -22.38 -14.51 -22.47
N VAL A 135 -21.50 -14.26 -21.49
CA VAL A 135 -20.78 -12.98 -21.30
C VAL A 135 -19.89 -12.70 -22.52
N HIS A 136 -19.06 -13.67 -22.94
CA HIS A 136 -18.16 -13.51 -24.08
C HIS A 136 -18.89 -13.35 -25.40
N ARG A 137 -20.05 -14.03 -25.58
CA ARG A 137 -20.90 -13.87 -26.78
C ARG A 137 -21.49 -12.44 -26.87
N ALA A 138 -21.69 -11.77 -25.73
CA ALA A 138 -22.09 -10.38 -25.69
C ALA A 138 -20.93 -9.38 -25.88
N GLU A 139 -19.72 -9.88 -26.25
CA GLU A 139 -18.47 -9.10 -26.38
C GLU A 139 -18.04 -8.40 -25.07
N VAL A 140 -18.42 -8.97 -23.94
CA VAL A 140 -18.08 -8.51 -22.59
C VAL A 140 -17.10 -9.48 -21.96
N LEU A 141 -16.19 -8.99 -21.12
CA LEU A 141 -15.31 -9.80 -20.26
C LEU A 141 -15.73 -9.62 -18.80
N HIS A 142 -15.62 -10.67 -18.00
CA HIS A 142 -15.94 -10.59 -16.57
C HIS A 142 -14.90 -9.79 -15.79
N ARG A 143 -13.62 -10.05 -16.03
CA ARG A 143 -12.42 -9.37 -15.50
C ARG A 143 -12.16 -9.47 -14.00
N ASP A 144 -13.16 -9.74 -13.17
CA ASP A 144 -13.01 -9.88 -11.71
C ASP A 144 -13.68 -11.18 -11.22
N LEU A 145 -13.44 -12.30 -11.92
CA LEU A 145 -13.97 -13.60 -11.52
C LEU A 145 -13.18 -14.16 -10.34
N LYS A 146 -13.88 -14.27 -9.21
CA LYS A 146 -13.33 -14.77 -7.93
C LYS A 146 -14.44 -15.41 -7.09
N PRO A 147 -14.13 -16.21 -6.05
CA PRO A 147 -15.14 -16.88 -5.24
C PRO A 147 -16.16 -15.94 -4.57
N ALA A 148 -15.80 -14.68 -4.30
CA ALA A 148 -16.71 -13.69 -3.74
C ALA A 148 -17.79 -13.22 -4.76
N ASN A 149 -17.49 -13.31 -6.06
CA ASN A 149 -18.38 -12.90 -7.15
C ASN A 149 -19.17 -14.07 -7.76
N VAL A 150 -19.19 -15.21 -7.07
CA VAL A 150 -20.03 -16.38 -7.38
C VAL A 150 -21.00 -16.58 -6.24
N LEU A 151 -22.28 -16.26 -6.45
CA LEU A 151 -23.34 -16.51 -5.47
C LEU A 151 -23.96 -17.88 -5.69
N LEU A 152 -24.20 -18.60 -4.59
CA LEU A 152 -24.83 -19.91 -4.63
C LEU A 152 -26.33 -19.75 -4.42
N GLY A 153 -27.12 -20.02 -5.45
CA GLY A 153 -28.58 -20.05 -5.38
C GLY A 153 -29.12 -21.49 -5.20
N ALA A 154 -30.40 -21.61 -4.89
CA ALA A 154 -31.06 -22.92 -4.80
C ALA A 154 -31.00 -23.70 -6.13
N ASP A 155 -31.15 -23.01 -7.26
CA ASP A 155 -31.14 -23.59 -8.60
C ASP A 155 -29.71 -23.63 -9.22
N GLY A 156 -28.68 -23.27 -8.48
CA GLY A 156 -27.29 -23.30 -8.92
C GLY A 156 -26.55 -21.98 -8.70
N PRO A 157 -25.27 -21.90 -9.11
CA PRO A 157 -24.46 -20.70 -8.96
C PRO A 157 -24.87 -19.62 -9.96
N LYS A 158 -24.69 -18.34 -9.56
CA LYS A 158 -24.83 -17.18 -10.43
C LYS A 158 -23.60 -16.29 -10.34
N LEU A 159 -23.12 -15.83 -11.50
CA LEU A 159 -22.08 -14.81 -11.59
C LEU A 159 -22.67 -13.42 -11.30
N ILE A 160 -21.95 -12.63 -10.53
CA ILE A 160 -22.27 -11.23 -10.25
C ILE A 160 -21.10 -10.31 -10.62
N ASP A 161 -21.36 -9.02 -10.73
CA ASP A 161 -20.36 -7.95 -10.91
C ASP A 161 -19.46 -8.09 -12.16
N PHE A 162 -19.95 -8.63 -13.28
CA PHE A 162 -19.22 -8.74 -14.53
C PHE A 162 -19.12 -7.38 -15.25
N GLY A 163 -17.93 -7.02 -15.71
CA GLY A 163 -17.65 -5.84 -16.53
C GLY A 163 -17.66 -4.48 -15.80
N ILE A 164 -18.21 -4.39 -14.58
CA ILE A 164 -18.41 -3.13 -13.85
C ILE A 164 -17.09 -2.58 -13.25
N ALA A 165 -16.06 -3.41 -13.17
CA ALA A 165 -14.78 -3.05 -12.55
C ALA A 165 -13.97 -2.02 -13.37
N GLN A 166 -14.14 -1.96 -14.70
CA GLN A 166 -13.30 -1.15 -15.58
C GLN A 166 -13.44 0.37 -15.37
N ALA A 167 -14.61 0.87 -14.93
CA ALA A 167 -14.78 2.26 -14.57
C ALA A 167 -13.88 2.69 -13.40
N PHE A 168 -13.55 1.73 -12.55
CA PHE A 168 -12.82 1.94 -11.30
C PHE A 168 -11.35 1.52 -11.39
N GLU A 169 -11.01 0.48 -12.17
CA GLU A 169 -9.65 -0.08 -12.25
C GLU A 169 -8.65 0.81 -13.00
N ALA A 170 -9.09 1.60 -13.97
CA ALA A 170 -8.21 2.55 -14.65
C ALA A 170 -7.57 3.57 -13.70
N THR A 171 -8.15 3.73 -12.50
CA THR A 171 -7.70 4.65 -11.46
C THR A 171 -6.87 3.95 -10.37
N ALA A 172 -7.09 2.66 -10.12
CA ALA A 172 -6.51 1.96 -8.97
C ALA A 172 -5.20 1.19 -9.26
N LEU A 173 -5.02 0.62 -10.46
CA LEU A 173 -3.84 -0.20 -10.79
C LEU A 173 -2.59 0.61 -11.16
N THR A 174 -2.73 1.89 -11.54
CA THR A 174 -1.63 2.68 -12.11
C THR A 174 -1.05 3.73 -11.18
N SER A 175 -1.72 4.09 -10.09
CA SER A 175 -1.30 5.22 -9.25
C SER A 175 -0.65 4.87 -7.92
N THR A 176 -0.82 3.65 -7.40
CA THR A 176 -0.32 3.30 -6.05
C THR A 176 0.51 2.03 -5.97
N GLY A 177 0.63 1.24 -7.05
CA GLY A 177 1.25 -0.09 -6.97
C GLY A 177 0.48 -1.08 -6.07
N LEU A 178 -0.67 -0.68 -5.54
CA LEU A 178 -1.56 -1.53 -4.76
C LEU A 178 -2.51 -2.27 -5.69
N VAL A 179 -2.38 -3.56 -5.74
CA VAL A 179 -3.38 -4.45 -6.35
C VAL A 179 -4.61 -4.43 -5.44
N VAL A 180 -5.60 -3.61 -5.81
CA VAL A 180 -6.90 -3.59 -5.11
C VAL A 180 -7.67 -4.83 -5.52
N GLY A 181 -7.85 -5.79 -4.63
CA GLY A 181 -8.58 -7.03 -4.88
C GLY A 181 -7.93 -8.23 -4.21
N SER A 182 -8.46 -9.42 -4.48
CA SER A 182 -7.89 -10.71 -4.08
C SER A 182 -7.01 -11.23 -5.22
N PRO A 183 -5.70 -10.90 -5.28
CA PRO A 183 -4.86 -11.18 -6.44
C PRO A 183 -4.70 -12.67 -6.73
N GLY A 184 -4.88 -13.55 -5.75
CA GLY A 184 -4.75 -14.99 -5.92
C GLY A 184 -5.70 -15.64 -6.95
N PHE A 185 -6.62 -14.87 -7.54
CA PHE A 185 -7.53 -15.33 -8.60
C PHE A 185 -7.35 -14.57 -9.93
N MET A 186 -6.43 -13.60 -10.00
CA MET A 186 -6.13 -12.86 -11.23
C MET A 186 -5.35 -13.71 -12.22
N SER A 187 -5.50 -13.43 -13.53
CA SER A 187 -4.67 -14.04 -14.55
C SER A 187 -3.37 -13.26 -14.78
N PRO A 188 -2.35 -13.87 -15.40
CA PRO A 188 -1.12 -13.15 -15.79
C PRO A 188 -1.39 -11.89 -16.62
N GLU A 189 -2.41 -11.92 -17.48
CA GLU A 189 -2.79 -10.80 -18.34
C GLU A 189 -3.34 -9.61 -17.53
N HIS A 190 -4.01 -9.86 -16.39
CA HIS A 190 -4.43 -8.79 -15.48
C HIS A 190 -3.22 -8.05 -14.89
N LEU A 191 -2.14 -8.78 -14.56
CA LEU A 191 -0.89 -8.19 -14.08
C LEU A 191 -0.15 -7.40 -15.17
N ALA A 192 -0.30 -7.81 -16.44
CA ALA A 192 0.26 -7.10 -17.58
C ALA A 192 -0.51 -5.83 -17.97
N GLY A 193 -1.71 -5.65 -17.42
CA GLY A 193 -2.56 -4.48 -17.62
C GLY A 193 -3.89 -4.76 -18.34
N SER A 194 -4.86 -3.90 -18.13
CA SER A 194 -6.26 -4.09 -18.56
C SER A 194 -6.45 -4.31 -20.08
N ARG A 195 -5.52 -3.85 -20.92
CA ARG A 195 -5.54 -4.05 -22.38
C ARG A 195 -5.10 -5.44 -22.82
N ALA A 196 -4.41 -6.19 -21.96
CA ALA A 196 -3.95 -7.55 -22.24
C ALA A 196 -5.02 -8.60 -21.91
N VAL A 197 -6.08 -8.23 -21.18
CA VAL A 197 -7.14 -9.14 -20.72
C VAL A 197 -8.01 -9.57 -21.93
N VAL A 198 -8.15 -10.87 -22.09
CA VAL A 198 -8.87 -11.54 -23.16
C VAL A 198 -9.87 -12.58 -22.59
N PRO A 199 -10.80 -13.16 -23.38
CA PRO A 199 -11.70 -14.19 -22.87
C PRO A 199 -11.02 -15.36 -22.13
N ALA A 200 -9.83 -15.76 -22.59
CA ALA A 200 -9.03 -16.78 -21.92
C ALA A 200 -8.51 -16.36 -20.52
N SER A 201 -8.50 -15.07 -20.21
CA SER A 201 -8.18 -14.58 -18.86
C SER A 201 -9.27 -14.92 -17.86
N ASP A 202 -10.55 -14.81 -18.25
CA ASP A 202 -11.68 -15.24 -17.41
C ASP A 202 -11.66 -16.78 -17.18
N VAL A 203 -11.20 -17.54 -18.18
CA VAL A 203 -11.02 -18.99 -18.05
C VAL A 203 -9.93 -19.34 -17.04
N PHE A 204 -8.83 -18.58 -17.01
CA PHE A 204 -7.80 -18.74 -15.98
C PHE A 204 -8.37 -18.49 -14.58
N CYS A 205 -9.11 -17.39 -14.42
CA CYS A 205 -9.77 -17.05 -13.16
C CYS A 205 -10.78 -18.16 -12.76
N LEU A 206 -11.54 -18.72 -13.70
CA LEU A 206 -12.42 -19.85 -13.43
C LEU A 206 -11.64 -21.09 -12.96
N GLY A 207 -10.51 -21.42 -13.57
CA GLY A 207 -9.63 -22.50 -13.10
C GLY A 207 -9.19 -22.30 -11.65
N ALA A 208 -8.82 -21.09 -11.27
CA ALA A 208 -8.46 -20.75 -9.90
C ALA A 208 -9.65 -20.86 -8.93
N VAL A 209 -10.85 -20.46 -9.36
CA VAL A 209 -12.11 -20.63 -8.58
C VAL A 209 -12.44 -22.09 -8.36
N LEU A 210 -12.28 -22.94 -9.37
CA LEU A 210 -12.52 -24.39 -9.27
C LEU A 210 -11.51 -25.07 -8.34
N ALA A 211 -10.23 -24.70 -8.42
CA ALA A 211 -9.20 -25.16 -7.49
C ALA A 211 -9.57 -24.83 -6.04
N PHE A 212 -9.98 -23.58 -5.79
CA PHE A 212 -10.44 -23.14 -4.47
C PHE A 212 -11.68 -23.90 -4.01
N ALA A 213 -12.68 -24.06 -4.86
CA ALA A 213 -13.91 -24.78 -4.51
C ALA A 213 -13.64 -26.24 -4.11
N ALA A 214 -12.65 -26.88 -4.77
CA ALA A 214 -12.30 -28.28 -4.57
C ALA A 214 -11.36 -28.53 -3.38
N SER A 215 -10.51 -27.56 -3.03
CA SER A 215 -9.47 -27.75 -2.02
C SER A 215 -9.67 -26.89 -0.76
N GLY A 216 -10.46 -25.84 -0.83
CA GLY A 216 -10.58 -24.82 0.22
C GLY A 216 -9.46 -23.78 0.18
N GLN A 217 -8.49 -23.89 -0.74
CA GLN A 217 -7.35 -22.99 -0.88
C GLN A 217 -7.20 -22.49 -2.32
N GLY A 218 -6.82 -21.24 -2.50
CA GLY A 218 -6.50 -20.69 -3.82
C GLY A 218 -5.22 -21.31 -4.39
N PRO A 219 -5.11 -21.55 -5.72
CA PRO A 219 -3.95 -22.22 -6.30
C PRO A 219 -2.67 -21.40 -6.26
N PHE A 220 -2.75 -20.09 -6.04
CA PHE A 220 -1.63 -19.17 -5.94
C PHE A 220 -1.49 -18.56 -4.55
N HIS A 221 -2.02 -19.27 -3.52
CA HIS A 221 -1.92 -18.78 -2.15
C HIS A 221 -0.46 -18.73 -1.70
N ASP A 222 -0.13 -17.66 -1.00
CA ASP A 222 1.14 -17.46 -0.33
C ASP A 222 0.93 -16.42 0.77
N ASP A 223 1.78 -16.43 1.79
CA ASP A 223 1.71 -15.45 2.86
C ASP A 223 2.16 -14.06 2.39
N GLU A 224 2.95 -14.01 1.31
CA GLU A 224 3.44 -12.78 0.70
C GLU A 224 2.71 -12.43 -0.61
N MET A 225 2.16 -11.22 -0.68
CA MET A 225 1.50 -10.71 -1.89
C MET A 225 2.42 -10.74 -3.13
N ALA A 226 3.71 -10.40 -2.94
CA ALA A 226 4.70 -10.45 -4.01
C ALA A 226 4.92 -11.88 -4.53
N ALA A 227 4.92 -12.88 -3.63
CA ALA A 227 5.01 -14.29 -4.01
C ALA A 227 3.74 -14.74 -4.75
N VAL A 228 2.56 -14.31 -4.32
CA VAL A 228 1.30 -14.56 -5.04
C VAL A 228 1.38 -14.00 -6.47
N ILE A 229 1.77 -12.74 -6.62
CA ILE A 229 1.92 -12.08 -7.94
C ILE A 229 2.97 -12.80 -8.79
N TYR A 230 4.11 -13.15 -8.20
CA TYR A 230 5.17 -13.89 -8.89
C TYR A 230 4.68 -15.25 -9.39
N ARG A 231 4.01 -16.05 -8.54
CA ARG A 231 3.45 -17.36 -8.92
C ARG A 231 2.39 -17.23 -10.01
N ILE A 232 1.52 -16.22 -9.95
CA ILE A 232 0.54 -15.94 -11.00
C ILE A 232 1.26 -15.61 -12.32
N SER A 233 2.26 -14.72 -12.30
CA SER A 233 2.98 -14.30 -13.51
C SER A 233 3.68 -15.45 -14.24
N ARG A 234 3.90 -16.58 -13.54
CA ARG A 234 4.52 -17.81 -14.09
C ARG A 234 3.54 -18.97 -14.18
N ALA A 235 2.29 -18.76 -13.79
CA ALA A 235 1.27 -19.82 -13.69
C ALA A 235 1.71 -21.01 -12.81
N GLU A 236 2.49 -20.76 -11.74
CA GLU A 236 2.99 -21.77 -10.78
C GLU A 236 1.90 -22.08 -9.74
N ALA A 237 0.89 -22.84 -10.15
CA ALA A 237 -0.26 -23.20 -9.34
C ALA A 237 0.06 -24.38 -8.40
N GLU A 238 -0.36 -24.30 -7.12
CA GLU A 238 -0.34 -25.40 -6.17
C GLU A 238 -1.67 -26.17 -6.25
N LEU A 239 -1.64 -27.38 -6.77
CA LEU A 239 -2.83 -28.21 -7.04
C LEU A 239 -2.83 -29.56 -6.29
N SER A 240 -1.94 -29.77 -5.31
CA SER A 240 -1.86 -31.02 -4.55
C SER A 240 -3.18 -31.33 -3.81
N GLY A 241 -3.87 -30.28 -3.33
CA GLY A 241 -5.18 -30.38 -2.66
C GLY A 241 -6.37 -30.57 -3.60
N VAL A 242 -6.18 -30.45 -4.92
CA VAL A 242 -7.27 -30.64 -5.91
C VAL A 242 -7.43 -32.13 -6.22
N PRO A 243 -8.65 -32.71 -6.14
CA PRO A 243 -8.91 -34.08 -6.52
C PRO A 243 -8.45 -34.45 -7.93
N ALA A 244 -7.93 -35.67 -8.12
CA ALA A 244 -7.30 -36.09 -9.36
C ALA A 244 -8.25 -35.96 -10.58
N GLU A 245 -9.54 -36.16 -10.37
CA GLU A 245 -10.58 -36.08 -11.40
C GLU A 245 -10.82 -34.68 -11.95
N LEU A 246 -10.39 -33.63 -11.21
CA LEU A 246 -10.53 -32.25 -11.59
C LEU A 246 -9.19 -31.64 -12.04
N ARG A 247 -8.08 -32.22 -11.58
CA ARG A 247 -6.73 -31.63 -11.72
C ARG A 247 -6.38 -31.32 -13.17
N ALA A 248 -6.61 -32.28 -14.08
CA ALA A 248 -6.23 -32.09 -15.49
C ALA A 248 -6.98 -30.92 -16.16
N VAL A 249 -8.25 -30.70 -15.83
CA VAL A 249 -9.03 -29.57 -16.38
C VAL A 249 -8.57 -28.26 -15.76
N VAL A 250 -8.34 -28.24 -14.45
CA VAL A 250 -7.84 -27.06 -13.74
C VAL A 250 -6.46 -26.65 -14.26
N GLU A 251 -5.53 -27.60 -14.45
CA GLU A 251 -4.20 -27.36 -15.02
C GLU A 251 -4.28 -26.74 -16.42
N ARG A 252 -5.21 -27.21 -17.28
CA ARG A 252 -5.41 -26.62 -18.62
C ARG A 252 -5.90 -25.18 -18.54
N CYS A 253 -6.81 -24.87 -17.59
CA CYS A 253 -7.29 -23.49 -17.39
C CYS A 253 -6.15 -22.56 -16.95
N LEU A 254 -5.22 -23.07 -16.14
CA LEU A 254 -4.15 -22.30 -15.53
C LEU A 254 -2.84 -22.25 -16.37
N ARG A 255 -2.90 -22.59 -17.67
CA ARG A 255 -1.74 -22.44 -18.57
C ARG A 255 -1.31 -20.98 -18.67
N LEU A 256 0.01 -20.77 -18.76
CA LEU A 256 0.57 -19.43 -18.90
C LEU A 256 0.13 -18.76 -20.21
N ASP A 257 0.27 -19.48 -21.32
CA ASP A 257 -0.19 -19.00 -22.62
C ASP A 257 -1.71 -19.06 -22.72
N PRO A 258 -2.42 -17.91 -22.92
CA PRO A 258 -3.86 -17.87 -23.11
C PRO A 258 -4.38 -18.77 -24.25
N ALA A 259 -3.57 -18.99 -25.30
CA ALA A 259 -3.95 -19.83 -26.45
C ALA A 259 -3.99 -21.34 -26.12
N GLU A 260 -3.31 -21.78 -25.06
CA GLU A 260 -3.32 -23.18 -24.61
C GLU A 260 -4.49 -23.50 -23.67
N ARG A 261 -5.23 -22.48 -23.21
CA ARG A 261 -6.40 -22.64 -22.33
C ARG A 261 -7.62 -23.06 -23.13
N PRO A 262 -8.50 -23.87 -22.54
CA PRO A 262 -9.78 -24.20 -23.20
C PRO A 262 -10.66 -22.95 -23.33
N SER A 263 -11.50 -22.90 -24.35
CA SER A 263 -12.59 -21.94 -24.41
C SER A 263 -13.67 -22.25 -23.36
N ALA A 264 -14.55 -21.28 -23.05
CA ALA A 264 -15.67 -21.52 -22.15
C ALA A 264 -16.60 -22.64 -22.65
N ALA A 265 -16.81 -22.77 -23.95
CA ALA A 265 -17.60 -23.84 -24.56
C ALA A 265 -16.91 -25.22 -24.38
N GLU A 266 -15.60 -25.34 -24.63
CA GLU A 266 -14.85 -26.57 -24.39
C GLU A 266 -14.86 -26.96 -22.90
N LEU A 267 -14.88 -26.00 -21.97
CA LEU A 267 -15.01 -26.30 -20.54
C LEU A 267 -16.37 -26.92 -20.19
N VAL A 268 -17.44 -26.50 -20.83
CA VAL A 268 -18.75 -27.11 -20.67
C VAL A 268 -18.70 -28.60 -21.05
N GLU A 269 -18.01 -28.96 -22.14
CA GLU A 269 -17.81 -30.32 -22.59
C GLU A 269 -16.89 -31.13 -21.65
N LEU A 270 -15.78 -30.52 -21.18
CA LEU A 270 -14.81 -31.21 -20.31
C LEU A 270 -15.33 -31.47 -18.88
N LEU A 271 -16.21 -30.60 -18.39
CA LEU A 271 -16.78 -30.71 -17.02
C LEU A 271 -18.17 -31.33 -16.99
N GLY A 272 -18.93 -31.28 -18.09
CA GLY A 272 -20.30 -31.81 -18.17
C GLY A 272 -20.33 -33.32 -18.25
N ASP A 273 -21.32 -33.90 -17.61
CA ASP A 273 -21.63 -35.35 -17.70
C ASP A 273 -22.77 -35.65 -18.69
N GLY A 274 -23.16 -34.62 -19.49
CA GLY A 274 -24.18 -34.77 -20.55
C GLY A 274 -25.63 -34.65 -20.07
N GLU A 275 -25.92 -34.80 -18.80
CA GLU A 275 -27.28 -34.68 -18.21
C GLU A 275 -27.32 -33.48 -17.24
N GLU A 276 -28.33 -32.62 -17.38
CA GLU A 276 -28.62 -31.59 -16.37
C GLU A 276 -29.32 -32.26 -15.18
N PRO A 277 -28.76 -32.21 -13.96
CA PRO A 277 -29.41 -32.76 -12.79
C PRO A 277 -30.72 -32.03 -12.48
N ALA A 278 -31.75 -32.74 -12.07
CA ALA A 278 -33.06 -32.17 -11.71
C ALA A 278 -32.99 -31.15 -10.56
N ALA A 279 -31.93 -31.19 -9.75
CA ALA A 279 -31.59 -30.21 -8.73
C ALA A 279 -30.06 -30.05 -8.65
N PHE A 280 -29.57 -28.84 -8.36
CA PHE A 280 -28.16 -28.63 -8.25
C PHE A 280 -27.55 -29.44 -7.08
N PRO A 281 -26.39 -30.13 -7.26
CA PRO A 281 -25.87 -31.10 -6.29
C PRO A 281 -25.12 -30.43 -5.11
N TRP A 282 -25.78 -29.51 -4.42
CA TRP A 282 -25.21 -28.88 -3.26
C TRP A 282 -25.05 -29.84 -2.08
N PRO A 283 -23.90 -29.83 -1.38
CA PRO A 283 -23.75 -30.60 -0.15
C PRO A 283 -24.65 -30.06 0.97
N GLY A 284 -24.99 -30.88 1.96
CA GLY A 284 -25.92 -30.54 3.04
C GLY A 284 -25.53 -29.23 3.81
N GLY A 285 -24.24 -28.97 3.99
CA GLY A 285 -23.77 -27.73 4.60
C GLY A 285 -24.15 -26.47 3.80
N VAL A 286 -24.03 -26.54 2.46
CA VAL A 286 -24.45 -25.45 1.57
C VAL A 286 -25.98 -25.30 1.57
N LEU A 287 -26.73 -26.38 1.51
CA LEU A 287 -28.20 -26.35 1.58
C LEU A 287 -28.70 -25.68 2.87
N SER A 288 -28.04 -25.93 3.99
CA SER A 288 -28.37 -25.27 5.26
C SER A 288 -28.13 -23.76 5.22
N LEU A 289 -27.05 -23.32 4.56
CA LEU A 289 -26.75 -21.89 4.36
C LEU A 289 -27.81 -21.24 3.47
N LEU A 290 -28.18 -21.88 2.34
CA LEU A 290 -29.22 -21.39 1.42
C LEU A 290 -30.56 -21.20 2.14
N ALA A 291 -30.99 -22.15 2.93
CA ALA A 291 -32.22 -22.05 3.73
C ALA A 291 -32.16 -20.85 4.71
N GLY A 292 -31.01 -20.64 5.36
CA GLY A 292 -30.81 -19.51 6.28
C GLY A 292 -30.88 -18.14 5.58
N TYR A 293 -30.29 -18.02 4.38
CA TYR A 293 -30.33 -16.78 3.59
C TYR A 293 -31.75 -16.45 3.11
N GLY A 294 -32.47 -17.45 2.59
CA GLY A 294 -33.86 -17.29 2.15
C GLY A 294 -34.78 -16.87 3.28
N GLU A 295 -34.66 -17.50 4.45
CA GLU A 295 -35.44 -17.16 5.63
C GLU A 295 -35.17 -15.77 6.17
N ALA A 296 -33.86 -15.35 6.19
CA ALA A 296 -33.49 -14.02 6.64
C ALA A 296 -34.04 -12.92 5.71
N ALA A 297 -33.94 -13.11 4.40
CA ALA A 297 -34.48 -12.15 3.44
C ALA A 297 -36.00 -12.04 3.52
N ARG A 298 -36.69 -13.16 3.68
CA ARG A 298 -38.15 -13.20 3.86
C ARG A 298 -38.59 -12.42 5.10
N ARG A 299 -37.97 -12.67 6.26
CA ARG A 299 -38.26 -11.92 7.52
C ARG A 299 -38.08 -10.41 7.38
N ILE A 300 -37.00 -10.00 6.70
CA ILE A 300 -36.74 -8.58 6.43
C ILE A 300 -37.84 -7.99 5.55
N GLY A 301 -38.27 -8.73 4.51
CA GLY A 301 -39.35 -8.31 3.64
C GLY A 301 -40.70 -8.20 4.36
N GLU A 302 -41.04 -9.17 5.24
CA GLU A 302 -42.26 -9.14 6.08
C GLU A 302 -42.26 -7.93 7.04
N ALA A 303 -41.13 -7.65 7.70
CA ALA A 303 -40.98 -6.48 8.56
C ALA A 303 -41.13 -5.16 7.77
N ALA A 304 -40.55 -5.10 6.56
CA ALA A 304 -40.69 -3.93 5.69
C ALA A 304 -42.13 -3.72 5.20
N ALA A 305 -42.85 -4.79 4.87
CA ALA A 305 -44.24 -4.74 4.42
C ALA A 305 -45.22 -4.36 5.54
N SER A 306 -44.96 -4.79 6.79
CA SER A 306 -45.78 -4.46 7.96
C SER A 306 -45.53 -3.09 8.57
N GLY A 307 -44.56 -2.32 8.06
CA GLY A 307 -44.16 -1.04 8.62
C GLY A 307 -43.41 -1.14 9.95
N ALA A 308 -43.07 -2.35 10.42
CA ALA A 308 -42.23 -2.58 11.59
C ALA A 308 -40.78 -2.15 11.27
N GLY A 309 -40.08 -1.58 12.24
CA GLY A 309 -38.67 -1.23 12.08
C GLY A 309 -37.81 -2.48 11.93
N VAL A 310 -37.02 -2.56 10.89
CA VAL A 310 -36.08 -3.68 10.63
C VAL A 310 -35.00 -3.79 11.72
N ALA A 311 -34.81 -2.72 12.52
CA ALA A 311 -33.84 -2.65 13.61
C ALA A 311 -34.04 -3.66 14.76
N ASP A 312 -35.25 -4.21 14.90
CA ASP A 312 -35.57 -5.16 15.98
C ASP A 312 -35.35 -6.64 15.58
N LEU A 313 -34.87 -6.92 14.38
CA LEU A 313 -34.58 -8.29 13.95
C LEU A 313 -33.20 -8.73 14.46
N PRO A 314 -33.05 -9.98 14.99
CA PRO A 314 -31.77 -10.48 15.43
C PRO A 314 -30.80 -10.57 14.25
N THR A 315 -29.69 -9.87 14.38
CA THR A 315 -28.58 -9.91 13.40
C THR A 315 -27.91 -11.27 13.45
N LEU A 316 -27.82 -11.95 12.33
CA LEU A 316 -26.96 -13.13 12.24
C LEU A 316 -25.50 -12.65 12.44
N ALA A 317 -24.75 -13.33 13.32
CA ALA A 317 -23.41 -12.91 13.70
C ALA A 317 -22.50 -12.61 12.49
N PRO A 318 -21.68 -11.55 12.54
CA PRO A 318 -20.83 -11.17 11.41
C PRO A 318 -19.86 -12.29 11.05
N VAL A 319 -19.79 -12.64 9.76
CA VAL A 319 -18.74 -13.50 9.20
C VAL A 319 -17.62 -12.59 8.73
N VAL A 320 -16.41 -12.90 9.16
CA VAL A 320 -15.21 -12.21 8.69
C VAL A 320 -15.15 -12.29 7.16
N PRO A 321 -14.94 -11.18 6.43
CA PRO A 321 -14.77 -11.22 4.98
C PRO A 321 -13.62 -12.16 4.64
N TYR A 322 -13.83 -13.08 3.71
CA TYR A 322 -12.77 -13.96 3.25
C TYR A 322 -11.70 -13.13 2.53
N SER A 323 -10.51 -13.05 3.13
CA SER A 323 -9.29 -12.61 2.46
C SER A 323 -8.50 -13.86 2.06
N PRO A 324 -8.16 -14.07 0.78
CA PRO A 324 -7.39 -15.25 0.35
C PRO A 324 -6.02 -15.38 1.01
N THR A 325 -5.48 -14.30 1.56
CA THR A 325 -4.26 -14.27 2.36
C THR A 325 -4.45 -14.78 3.79
N ALA A 326 -5.70 -14.97 4.26
CA ALA A 326 -6.01 -15.47 5.61
C ALA A 326 -6.27 -16.99 5.66
N ALA A 327 -6.00 -17.76 4.60
CA ALA A 327 -6.33 -19.17 4.47
C ALA A 327 -5.47 -20.14 5.32
N GLY A 328 -4.75 -19.65 6.34
CA GLY A 328 -3.99 -20.48 7.29
C GLY A 328 -4.58 -20.58 8.70
N TYR A 329 -5.63 -19.83 9.03
CA TYR A 329 -6.20 -19.83 10.38
C TYR A 329 -7.22 -20.99 10.54
N ARG A 330 -6.77 -22.13 11.09
CA ARG A 330 -7.65 -23.08 11.75
C ARG A 330 -7.97 -22.55 13.15
N PRO A 331 -9.24 -22.28 13.50
CA PRO A 331 -9.60 -22.03 14.90
C PRO A 331 -9.18 -23.25 15.72
N ALA A 332 -8.33 -23.04 16.72
CA ALA A 332 -8.06 -24.09 17.70
C ALA A 332 -9.38 -24.40 18.39
N GLU A 333 -9.78 -25.67 18.38
CA GLU A 333 -10.92 -26.15 19.19
C GLU A 333 -10.71 -25.71 20.64
N PRO A 334 -11.74 -25.20 21.31
CA PRO A 334 -11.63 -24.82 22.71
C PRO A 334 -11.40 -26.07 23.55
N SER A 335 -10.17 -26.28 23.98
CA SER A 335 -9.82 -27.29 24.96
C SER A 335 -10.59 -27.03 26.25
N ALA A 336 -11.33 -28.00 26.71
CA ALA A 336 -12.07 -27.95 27.97
C ALA A 336 -11.13 -27.55 29.13
N PRO A 337 -11.59 -26.71 30.07
CA PRO A 337 -10.76 -26.23 31.16
C PRO A 337 -10.45 -27.38 32.13
N GLY A 338 -9.20 -27.83 32.14
CA GLY A 338 -8.66 -28.72 33.16
C GLY A 338 -8.57 -28.01 34.53
N PRO A 339 -8.59 -28.75 35.65
CA PRO A 339 -8.66 -28.16 36.98
C PRO A 339 -7.43 -27.32 37.32
N ARG A 340 -7.64 -26.06 37.64
CA ARG A 340 -6.61 -25.09 38.05
C ARG A 340 -5.97 -25.54 39.38
N ARG A 341 -4.72 -26.05 39.32
CA ARG A 341 -3.86 -26.13 40.48
C ARG A 341 -3.20 -24.75 40.70
N ARG A 342 -3.49 -24.14 41.83
CA ARG A 342 -2.84 -22.90 42.30
C ARG A 342 -1.36 -23.16 42.60
N PRO A 343 -0.41 -22.41 42.04
CA PRO A 343 1.00 -22.52 42.41
C PRO A 343 1.30 -21.50 43.52
N TRP A 344 1.19 -21.91 44.75
CA TRP A 344 1.65 -21.11 45.90
C TRP A 344 3.16 -21.23 46.14
N GLY A 345 3.89 -22.01 45.34
CA GLY A 345 5.31 -22.25 45.55
C GLY A 345 6.29 -21.27 44.86
N ARG A 346 5.80 -20.30 44.06
CA ARG A 346 6.69 -19.38 43.32
C ARG A 346 6.78 -17.96 43.91
N VAL A 347 6.00 -17.62 44.87
CA VAL A 347 6.05 -16.30 45.54
C VAL A 347 7.10 -16.24 46.66
N VAL A 348 7.50 -17.38 47.24
CA VAL A 348 8.51 -17.43 48.30
C VAL A 348 9.95 -17.35 47.78
N ALA A 349 10.20 -17.74 46.50
CA ALA A 349 11.51 -17.66 45.90
C ALA A 349 11.90 -16.27 45.37
N ALA A 350 10.92 -15.41 45.06
CA ALA A 350 11.18 -14.06 44.56
C ALA A 350 11.51 -13.04 45.65
N VAL A 351 11.06 -13.28 46.89
CA VAL A 351 11.34 -12.38 48.02
C VAL A 351 12.76 -12.65 48.60
N ALA A 352 13.30 -13.84 48.46
CA ALA A 352 14.64 -14.16 48.94
C ALA A 352 15.77 -13.64 47.98
N ALA A 353 15.47 -13.40 46.68
CA ALA A 353 16.45 -12.89 45.74
C ALA A 353 16.67 -11.38 45.83
N VAL A 354 15.66 -10.61 46.29
CA VAL A 354 15.75 -9.14 46.46
C VAL A 354 16.54 -8.76 47.71
N ALA A 355 16.58 -9.60 48.73
CA ALA A 355 17.33 -9.33 50.00
C ALA A 355 18.84 -9.55 49.85
N VAL A 356 19.31 -10.33 48.89
CA VAL A 356 20.77 -10.61 48.67
C VAL A 356 21.43 -9.54 47.81
N VAL A 357 20.67 -8.83 46.93
CA VAL A 357 21.22 -7.76 46.07
C VAL A 357 21.36 -6.44 46.88
N ALA A 358 20.59 -6.23 47.90
CA ALA A 358 20.63 -5.00 48.74
C ALA A 358 21.78 -4.98 49.73
N THR A 359 22.40 -6.15 50.09
CA THR A 359 23.51 -6.24 51.06
C THR A 359 24.90 -6.20 50.43
N VAL A 360 25.04 -6.39 49.10
CA VAL A 360 26.33 -6.29 48.41
C VAL A 360 26.61 -4.87 47.87
N GLY A 361 25.57 -4.02 47.74
CA GLY A 361 25.68 -2.62 47.25
C GLY A 361 26.21 -1.59 48.27
N VAL A 362 26.25 -1.93 49.57
CA VAL A 362 26.65 -0.97 50.63
C VAL A 362 28.12 -1.08 51.03
N VAL A 363 28.85 -2.13 50.60
CA VAL A 363 30.26 -2.35 51.01
C VAL A 363 31.30 -1.81 50.01
N VAL A 364 30.89 -1.29 48.84
CA VAL A 364 31.82 -0.82 47.78
C VAL A 364 31.94 0.70 47.67
N LEU A 365 31.16 1.49 48.45
CA LEU A 365 31.15 2.97 48.34
C LEU A 365 31.92 3.69 49.45
N ASP A 366 32.72 3.00 50.30
CA ASP A 366 33.42 3.66 51.42
C ASP A 366 34.97 3.59 51.34
N ARG A 367 35.54 3.68 50.16
CA ARG A 367 37.01 3.86 50.03
C ARG A 367 37.38 4.55 48.72
N GLN A 368 37.33 5.89 48.73
CA GLN A 368 38.26 6.76 47.99
C GLN A 368 37.95 8.23 48.20
N ASP A 369 38.34 8.74 49.34
CA ASP A 369 38.67 10.14 49.55
C ASP A 369 40.14 10.22 49.96
N GLY A 370 40.88 11.08 49.29
CA GLY A 370 42.19 11.48 49.84
C GLY A 370 43.20 12.03 48.82
N GLN A 371 43.34 13.38 48.89
CA GLN A 371 44.54 14.19 48.57
C GLN A 371 44.87 14.41 47.08
N GLY A 372 45.10 15.62 46.56
CA GLY A 372 45.49 16.89 47.16
C GLY A 372 46.39 17.63 46.23
N GLY A 373 46.04 18.88 45.95
CA GLY A 373 46.94 20.05 45.89
C GLY A 373 47.84 20.32 44.67
N SER A 374 47.64 21.44 44.05
CA SER A 374 48.43 22.68 44.08
C SER A 374 48.94 23.18 42.70
N THR A 375 48.42 24.34 42.30
CA THR A 375 49.04 25.57 41.75
C THR A 375 50.15 25.52 40.66
N GLY A 376 49.97 26.40 39.63
CA GLY A 376 51.08 26.94 38.82
C GLY A 376 50.67 27.75 37.58
N GLN A 377 50.82 29.05 37.67
CA GLN A 377 50.60 30.12 36.69
C GLN A 377 51.41 29.98 35.39
N GLY A 378 50.89 30.68 34.30
CA GLY A 378 51.47 30.86 32.97
C GLY A 378 52.77 31.62 32.89
N PRO A 379 53.23 32.05 31.74
CA PRO A 379 52.59 33.03 30.84
C PRO A 379 52.85 32.86 29.30
N SER A 380 52.13 33.70 28.55
CA SER A 380 52.16 34.09 27.14
C SER A 380 53.48 34.17 26.38
N ARG A 381 53.42 33.92 25.04
CA ARG A 381 53.96 34.72 23.92
C ARG A 381 53.68 34.09 22.54
N GLY A 382 53.11 34.73 21.67
CA GLY A 382 52.77 35.22 20.42
C GLY A 382 53.74 34.89 19.23
N PRO A 383 53.44 35.38 17.99
CA PRO A 383 52.93 34.50 16.91
C PRO A 383 54.03 34.19 15.87
N SER A 384 53.92 33.07 15.19
CA SER A 384 54.71 32.75 14.00
C SER A 384 53.83 32.35 12.83
N ALA A 385 54.11 32.98 11.70
CA ALA A 385 53.43 32.81 10.42
C ALA A 385 53.47 31.38 9.93
N SER A 386 52.29 30.92 9.49
CA SER A 386 52.08 29.59 8.88
C SER A 386 52.05 29.72 7.37
N SER A 387 52.80 28.88 6.72
CA SER A 387 52.72 28.57 5.29
C SER A 387 51.38 27.96 4.94
N SER A 388 50.63 28.55 4.00
CA SER A 388 49.43 28.03 3.42
C SER A 388 49.75 26.82 2.54
N GLY A 389 49.56 25.61 3.08
CA GLY A 389 49.37 24.39 2.27
C GLY A 389 47.97 24.38 1.65
N PRO A 390 47.73 23.64 0.54
CA PRO A 390 46.42 23.55 -0.07
C PRO A 390 45.43 23.03 0.96
N ALA A 391 44.30 23.74 1.11
CA ALA A 391 43.23 23.36 2.02
C ALA A 391 42.79 21.94 1.71
N ALA A 392 42.81 21.04 2.69
CA ALA A 392 42.22 19.71 2.59
C ALA A 392 40.77 19.85 2.14
N PRO A 393 40.28 19.02 1.20
CA PRO A 393 38.89 19.07 0.76
C PRO A 393 37.95 18.94 1.96
N LYS A 394 37.02 19.89 2.07
CA LYS A 394 35.97 19.81 3.10
C LYS A 394 35.20 18.52 2.90
N THR A 395 35.30 17.60 3.80
CA THR A 395 34.52 16.38 3.83
C THR A 395 33.04 16.72 4.10
N LEU A 396 32.13 15.98 3.48
CA LEU A 396 30.71 16.06 3.75
C LEU A 396 30.49 15.95 5.27
N SER A 397 29.97 17.00 5.89
CA SER A 397 29.87 17.09 7.36
C SER A 397 28.45 16.70 7.87
N GLN A 398 27.50 16.47 6.97
CA GLN A 398 26.10 16.18 7.31
C GLN A 398 25.57 14.99 6.52
N VAL A 399 24.54 14.35 7.07
CA VAL A 399 23.82 13.28 6.40
C VAL A 399 22.89 13.87 5.35
N VAL A 400 22.89 13.30 4.17
CA VAL A 400 22.00 13.66 3.08
C VAL A 400 20.88 12.61 3.02
N LEU A 401 19.67 13.06 3.29
CA LEU A 401 18.46 12.26 3.19
C LEU A 401 17.84 12.40 1.79
N PRO A 402 17.17 11.40 1.28
CA PRO A 402 16.61 11.41 -0.08
C PRO A 402 15.51 12.46 -0.27
N TYR A 403 14.88 12.89 0.80
CA TYR A 403 13.87 13.94 0.76
C TYR A 403 14.46 15.36 0.77
N GLY A 404 15.77 15.51 0.74
CA GLY A 404 16.44 16.81 0.81
C GLY A 404 16.36 17.44 2.21
N GLY A 405 16.10 18.73 2.27
CA GLY A 405 16.08 19.49 3.53
C GLY A 405 14.91 19.24 4.45
N GLU A 406 14.71 20.18 5.40
CA GLU A 406 13.63 20.13 6.37
C GLU A 406 12.26 19.99 5.68
N GLY A 407 11.36 19.21 6.29
CA GLY A 407 9.98 19.05 5.83
C GLY A 407 9.85 18.27 4.54
N HIS A 408 10.80 17.39 4.23
CA HIS A 408 10.85 16.61 2.99
C HIS A 408 10.79 17.49 1.73
N SER A 409 11.44 18.67 1.79
CA SER A 409 11.32 19.70 0.76
C SER A 409 11.84 19.28 -0.62
N GLY A 410 12.61 18.20 -0.72
CA GLY A 410 13.29 17.82 -1.97
C GLY A 410 14.42 18.78 -2.35
N ASP A 411 14.88 19.66 -1.45
CA ASP A 411 15.95 20.61 -1.70
C ASP A 411 17.26 20.20 -1.01
N PHE A 412 18.24 19.78 -1.79
CA PHE A 412 19.59 19.46 -1.32
C PHE A 412 20.44 20.74 -1.10
N GLY A 413 19.89 21.91 -1.39
CA GLY A 413 20.54 23.19 -1.21
C GLY A 413 21.84 23.33 -2.01
N LYS A 414 22.68 24.29 -1.60
CA LYS A 414 23.99 24.52 -2.22
C LYS A 414 24.93 23.31 -2.06
N ALA A 415 24.76 22.51 -1.00
CA ALA A 415 25.59 21.33 -0.78
C ALA A 415 25.36 20.26 -1.87
N GLY A 416 24.21 20.26 -2.54
CA GLY A 416 23.94 19.36 -3.66
C GLY A 416 24.87 19.55 -4.86
N THR A 417 25.31 20.79 -5.12
CA THR A 417 26.17 21.14 -6.27
C THR A 417 27.58 21.58 -5.88
N ASP A 418 27.81 22.05 -4.63
CA ASP A 418 29.13 22.50 -4.17
C ASP A 418 30.12 21.33 -4.09
N ARG A 419 31.05 21.26 -5.03
CA ARG A 419 32.07 20.21 -5.14
C ARG A 419 32.89 19.99 -3.87
N THR A 420 32.96 20.98 -2.98
CA THR A 420 33.62 20.80 -1.67
C THR A 420 32.83 19.94 -0.68
N SER A 421 31.55 19.70 -0.96
CA SER A 421 30.64 18.85 -0.18
C SER A 421 30.59 17.39 -0.69
N ARG A 422 31.36 17.06 -1.74
CA ARG A 422 31.44 15.73 -2.31
C ARG A 422 32.15 14.76 -1.36
N PRO A 423 31.72 13.49 -1.27
CA PRO A 423 32.46 12.49 -0.50
C PRO A 423 33.92 12.42 -0.91
N ALA A 424 34.82 12.34 0.07
CA ALA A 424 36.26 12.36 -0.19
C ALA A 424 36.70 11.16 -1.06
N GLY A 425 37.47 11.43 -2.13
CA GLY A 425 37.96 10.40 -3.06
C GLY A 425 36.87 9.86 -4.01
N TRP A 426 35.71 10.50 -4.09
CA TRP A 426 34.65 10.05 -4.96
C TRP A 426 35.01 10.18 -6.45
N SER A 427 34.68 9.12 -7.18
CA SER A 427 34.61 9.06 -8.65
C SER A 427 33.32 8.33 -9.05
N PRO A 428 32.79 8.50 -10.26
CA PRO A 428 31.62 7.76 -10.71
C PRO A 428 31.80 6.25 -10.55
N TRP A 429 30.75 5.56 -10.08
CA TRP A 429 30.77 4.12 -9.86
C TRP A 429 29.39 3.49 -10.04
N THR A 430 29.38 2.20 -10.29
CA THR A 430 28.17 1.37 -10.36
C THR A 430 28.42 0.08 -9.59
N THR A 431 27.47 -0.31 -8.75
CA THR A 431 27.57 -1.54 -7.96
C THR A 431 26.23 -2.26 -7.87
N ARG A 432 26.27 -3.56 -7.55
CA ARG A 432 25.07 -4.35 -7.29
C ARG A 432 25.00 -4.75 -5.83
N ILE A 433 23.82 -4.58 -5.26
CA ILE A 433 23.44 -5.00 -3.90
C ILE A 433 22.24 -5.96 -3.98
N ALA A 434 21.75 -6.42 -2.86
CA ALA A 434 20.52 -7.22 -2.83
C ALA A 434 19.33 -6.43 -3.39
N LYS A 435 18.41 -7.10 -4.09
CA LYS A 435 17.19 -6.50 -4.61
C LYS A 435 16.32 -5.95 -3.48
N GLY A 436 15.54 -4.91 -3.78
CA GLY A 436 14.64 -4.28 -2.81
C GLY A 436 15.34 -3.39 -1.77
N MET A 437 16.60 -3.02 -1.97
CA MET A 437 17.37 -2.09 -1.13
C MET A 437 17.32 -0.68 -1.73
N GLU A 438 16.18 -0.03 -1.68
CA GLU A 438 15.92 1.21 -2.42
C GLU A 438 15.97 2.46 -1.55
N ALA A 439 15.73 2.33 -0.25
CA ALA A 439 15.70 3.45 0.68
C ALA A 439 17.10 3.75 1.20
N CYS A 440 17.77 4.75 0.65
CA CYS A 440 19.16 5.06 0.98
C CYS A 440 19.31 6.43 1.69
N SER A 441 20.36 6.55 2.52
CA SER A 441 20.82 7.80 3.12
C SER A 441 22.33 7.89 3.00
N LEU A 442 22.85 9.08 2.64
CA LEU A 442 24.28 9.29 2.45
C LEU A 442 24.88 9.93 3.71
N ALA A 443 25.72 9.18 4.39
CA ALA A 443 26.62 9.67 5.44
C ALA A 443 27.94 10.18 4.82
N PRO A 444 28.82 10.82 5.57
CA PRO A 444 30.06 11.41 5.03
C PRO A 444 30.94 10.44 4.22
N THR A 445 31.00 9.17 4.63
CA THR A 445 31.86 8.13 4.02
C THR A 445 31.08 6.95 3.46
N VAL A 446 29.83 6.75 3.89
CA VAL A 446 29.04 5.54 3.62
C VAL A 446 27.65 5.91 3.11
N LEU A 447 27.25 5.31 2.00
CA LEU A 447 25.87 5.24 1.57
C LEU A 447 25.22 4.02 2.25
N VAL A 448 24.25 4.26 3.12
CA VAL A 448 23.51 3.20 3.82
C VAL A 448 22.16 3.02 3.12
N CYS A 449 21.89 1.82 2.62
CA CYS A 449 20.61 1.49 2.00
C CYS A 449 19.87 0.44 2.85
N ALA A 450 18.56 0.58 2.93
CA ALA A 450 17.66 -0.32 3.64
C ALA A 450 16.66 -0.98 2.68
N GLY A 451 16.23 -2.17 3.05
CA GLY A 451 15.25 -2.95 2.33
C GLY A 451 14.19 -3.54 3.25
N SER A 452 13.28 -4.31 2.68
CA SER A 452 12.22 -4.98 3.41
C SER A 452 12.76 -5.87 4.53
N GLY A 453 11.96 -6.08 5.57
CA GLY A 453 12.35 -6.95 6.70
C GLY A 453 13.50 -6.40 7.56
N GLY A 454 13.89 -5.13 7.41
CA GLY A 454 15.05 -4.55 8.10
C GLY A 454 16.39 -4.98 7.51
N ALA A 455 16.42 -5.41 6.25
CA ALA A 455 17.64 -5.60 5.48
C ALA A 455 18.42 -4.28 5.38
N ALA A 456 19.74 -4.33 5.40
CA ALA A 456 20.56 -3.14 5.27
C ALA A 456 21.92 -3.44 4.61
N VAL A 457 22.46 -2.46 3.90
CA VAL A 457 23.78 -2.54 3.30
C VAL A 457 24.51 -1.20 3.44
N GLY A 458 25.78 -1.23 3.72
CA GLY A 458 26.68 -0.08 3.71
C GLY A 458 27.61 -0.14 2.51
N LEU A 459 27.60 0.90 1.70
CA LEU A 459 28.49 1.07 0.55
C LEU A 459 29.45 2.24 0.82
N LYS A 460 30.71 2.09 0.49
CA LYS A 460 31.64 3.21 0.54
C LYS A 460 31.22 4.28 -0.48
N ALA A 461 30.94 5.47 -0.03
CA ALA A 461 30.41 6.54 -0.86
C ALA A 461 31.35 6.96 -2.01
N ALA A 462 32.66 6.74 -1.82
CA ALA A 462 33.70 7.12 -2.76
C ALA A 462 33.72 6.26 -4.03
N ASP A 463 33.50 4.95 -3.92
CA ASP A 463 33.74 3.98 -5.01
C ASP A 463 32.71 2.85 -5.10
N GLY A 464 31.65 2.87 -4.28
CA GLY A 464 30.58 1.88 -4.29
C GLY A 464 30.96 0.52 -3.70
N THR A 465 32.17 0.37 -3.12
CA THR A 465 32.57 -0.91 -2.47
C THR A 465 31.64 -1.24 -1.33
N GLN A 466 31.06 -2.47 -1.34
CA GLN A 466 30.24 -2.94 -0.25
C GLN A 466 31.11 -3.19 1.00
N LEU A 467 30.81 -2.48 2.07
CA LEU A 467 31.51 -2.60 3.35
C LEU A 467 30.90 -3.73 4.20
N TRP A 468 29.58 -3.78 4.23
CA TRP A 468 28.84 -4.76 5.00
C TRP A 468 27.43 -4.97 4.41
N SER A 469 26.77 -6.06 4.79
CA SER A 469 25.37 -6.34 4.45
C SER A 469 24.73 -7.16 5.57
N VAL A 470 23.49 -6.83 5.89
CA VAL A 470 22.66 -7.53 6.86
C VAL A 470 21.40 -8.00 6.16
N PRO A 471 21.10 -9.30 6.15
CA PRO A 471 19.89 -9.82 5.55
C PRO A 471 18.66 -9.37 6.33
N GLY A 472 17.55 -9.12 5.63
CA GLY A 472 16.25 -8.90 6.25
C GLY A 472 15.79 -10.14 7.02
N ARG A 473 14.97 -9.94 8.02
CA ARG A 473 14.26 -11.00 8.72
C ARG A 473 12.80 -10.96 8.34
N GLU A 474 12.28 -12.10 7.92
CA GLU A 474 10.82 -12.24 7.75
C GLU A 474 10.14 -12.01 9.09
N ALA A 475 9.04 -11.25 9.09
CA ALA A 475 8.22 -11.12 10.28
C ALA A 475 7.58 -12.48 10.59
N ALA A 476 7.77 -12.98 11.81
CA ALA A 476 7.04 -14.15 12.26
C ALA A 476 5.53 -13.82 12.21
N GLY A 477 4.83 -14.36 11.20
CA GLY A 477 3.40 -14.11 11.00
C GLY A 477 2.98 -13.60 9.60
N GLY A 478 3.86 -13.63 8.59
CA GLY A 478 3.45 -13.37 7.18
C GLY A 478 3.09 -11.92 6.82
N PHE A 479 3.33 -10.95 7.70
CA PHE A 479 3.01 -9.52 7.47
C PHE A 479 4.17 -8.70 6.88
N GLY A 480 5.12 -9.35 6.21
CA GLY A 480 6.31 -8.71 5.62
C GLY A 480 6.07 -7.60 4.61
N VAL A 481 4.86 -7.46 4.10
CA VAL A 481 4.49 -6.52 3.04
C VAL A 481 4.12 -5.10 3.55
N LEU A 482 3.90 -4.92 4.85
CA LEU A 482 3.47 -3.62 5.38
C LEU A 482 4.62 -2.70 5.82
N SER A 483 5.85 -3.19 5.90
CA SER A 483 7.01 -2.34 6.14
C SER A 483 7.64 -1.92 4.82
N SER A 484 7.21 -0.79 4.25
CA SER A 484 8.06 -0.08 3.32
C SER A 484 9.40 0.17 4.01
N ALA A 485 10.51 -0.14 3.36
CA ALA A 485 11.81 0.18 3.91
C ALA A 485 11.88 1.70 4.13
N GLY A 486 11.81 2.13 5.38
CA GLY A 486 12.05 3.53 5.70
C GLY A 486 13.52 3.87 5.45
N HIS A 487 13.80 5.12 5.06
CA HIS A 487 15.17 5.56 4.90
C HIS A 487 15.95 5.44 6.21
N PRO A 488 17.19 4.92 6.16
CA PRO A 488 18.03 4.83 7.35
C PRO A 488 18.21 6.20 8.00
N ALA A 489 17.88 6.33 9.29
CA ALA A 489 18.20 7.51 10.06
C ALA A 489 19.66 7.41 10.54
N VAL A 490 20.50 8.40 10.26
CA VAL A 490 21.91 8.35 10.67
C VAL A 490 22.20 9.44 11.70
N VAL A 491 22.72 9.02 12.86
CA VAL A 491 23.14 9.91 13.95
C VAL A 491 24.58 9.55 14.34
N GLY A 492 25.50 10.46 14.09
CA GLY A 492 26.93 10.20 14.28
C GLY A 492 27.45 9.08 13.37
N ASP A 493 27.96 8.02 13.98
CA ASP A 493 28.47 6.84 13.29
C ASP A 493 27.50 5.63 13.34
N THR A 494 26.24 5.88 13.62
CA THR A 494 25.20 4.86 13.81
C THR A 494 24.04 5.09 12.84
N ALA A 495 23.72 4.06 12.05
CA ALA A 495 22.54 4.00 11.20
C ALA A 495 21.42 3.23 11.90
N TYR A 496 20.24 3.82 11.96
CA TYR A 496 19.01 3.25 12.52
C TYR A 496 18.11 2.82 11.37
N VAL A 497 17.93 1.53 11.23
CA VAL A 497 17.16 0.90 10.14
C VAL A 497 15.84 0.38 10.68
N THR A 498 14.75 0.78 10.06
CA THR A 498 13.40 0.31 10.41
C THR A 498 13.19 -1.13 9.91
N GLY A 499 12.53 -1.93 10.71
CA GLY A 499 12.18 -3.31 10.39
C GLY A 499 10.91 -3.76 11.12
N PRO A 500 10.37 -4.94 10.82
CA PRO A 500 9.08 -5.40 11.34
C PRO A 500 9.00 -5.39 12.88
N ALA A 501 10.11 -5.67 13.55
CA ALA A 501 10.18 -5.77 15.01
C ALA A 501 10.70 -4.48 15.70
N GLY A 502 10.67 -3.35 15.02
CA GLY A 502 11.17 -2.05 15.49
C GLY A 502 12.40 -1.58 14.72
N VAL A 503 13.20 -0.72 15.33
CA VAL A 503 14.37 -0.09 14.71
C VAL A 503 15.65 -0.77 15.20
N THR A 504 16.50 -1.19 14.28
CA THR A 504 17.81 -1.79 14.63
C THR A 504 18.91 -0.83 14.26
N ALA A 505 19.85 -0.63 15.17
CA ALA A 505 20.98 0.27 15.01
C ALA A 505 22.24 -0.48 14.60
N TYR A 506 22.93 0.01 13.57
CA TYR A 506 24.17 -0.55 13.02
C TYR A 506 25.26 0.50 12.96
N GLY A 507 26.52 0.10 13.14
CA GLY A 507 27.65 0.96 12.83
C GLY A 507 27.74 1.20 11.33
N ILE A 508 27.89 2.48 10.90
CA ILE A 508 27.86 2.82 9.46
C ILE A 508 29.05 2.21 8.69
N GLU A 509 30.21 2.04 9.31
CA GLU A 509 31.41 1.54 8.64
C GLU A 509 31.57 0.01 8.75
N ASP A 510 31.08 -0.60 9.84
CA ASP A 510 31.33 -2.02 10.15
C ASP A 510 30.07 -2.91 10.13
N GLY A 511 28.87 -2.31 10.01
CA GLY A 511 27.59 -3.03 10.02
C GLY A 511 27.28 -3.78 11.32
N ARG A 512 28.09 -3.59 12.38
CA ARG A 512 27.85 -4.27 13.64
C ARG A 512 26.60 -3.72 14.31
N GLN A 513 25.74 -4.63 14.75
CA GLN A 513 24.57 -4.24 15.52
C GLN A 513 25.02 -3.59 16.85
N ARG A 514 24.60 -2.34 17.07
CA ARG A 514 24.88 -1.55 18.27
C ARG A 514 23.74 -1.59 19.27
N GLY A 515 22.50 -1.73 18.77
CA GLY A 515 21.33 -1.77 19.63
C GLY A 515 20.05 -2.02 18.86
N LYS A 516 18.94 -1.95 19.61
CA LYS A 516 17.60 -2.13 19.06
C LYS A 516 16.59 -1.31 19.87
N ILE A 517 15.69 -0.62 19.17
CA ILE A 517 14.52 0.05 19.70
C ILE A 517 13.32 -0.83 19.30
N PRO A 518 12.70 -1.57 20.24
CA PRO A 518 11.61 -2.48 19.90
C PRO A 518 10.37 -1.71 19.43
N ALA A 519 9.54 -2.34 18.60
CA ALA A 519 8.20 -1.84 18.30
C ALA A 519 7.35 -1.77 19.59
N PRO A 520 6.31 -0.92 19.65
CA PRO A 520 5.49 -0.71 20.85
C PRO A 520 4.76 -1.96 21.39
N GLY A 521 4.71 -3.04 20.61
CA GLY A 521 4.11 -4.33 20.95
C GLY A 521 4.20 -5.29 19.75
N GLY A 522 3.91 -6.58 19.98
CA GLY A 522 3.96 -7.61 18.94
C GLY A 522 2.95 -7.44 17.80
N ASP A 523 1.89 -6.65 18.05
CA ASP A 523 0.81 -6.41 17.09
C ASP A 523 1.03 -5.13 16.26
N TRP A 524 2.19 -4.48 16.38
CA TRP A 524 2.48 -3.23 15.70
C TRP A 524 3.63 -3.38 14.71
N ALA A 525 3.40 -2.98 13.47
CA ALA A 525 4.42 -2.91 12.43
C ALA A 525 4.76 -1.46 12.07
N VAL A 526 6.04 -1.18 11.84
CA VAL A 526 6.49 0.15 11.39
C VAL A 526 5.99 0.39 9.97
N LYS A 527 5.39 1.56 9.74
CA LYS A 527 4.91 2.00 8.43
C LYS A 527 5.84 3.04 7.79
N GLY A 528 6.36 3.96 8.58
CA GLY A 528 7.28 4.99 8.12
C GLY A 528 8.05 5.63 9.28
N SER A 529 9.10 6.39 8.97
CA SER A 529 9.84 7.13 9.97
C SER A 529 10.50 8.39 9.38
N ASP A 530 10.67 9.42 10.22
CA ASP A 530 11.40 10.64 9.89
C ASP A 530 12.30 11.04 11.06
N LEU A 531 13.52 11.51 10.75
CA LEU A 531 14.51 11.94 11.73
C LEU A 531 14.64 13.46 11.74
N ARG A 532 14.35 14.06 12.89
CA ARG A 532 14.53 15.49 13.06
C ARG A 532 15.16 15.84 14.40
N GLY A 533 16.28 16.59 14.37
CA GLY A 533 16.94 17.05 15.59
C GLY A 533 17.35 15.94 16.56
N GLY A 534 17.72 14.76 16.06
CA GLY A 534 18.05 13.59 16.88
C GLY A 534 16.84 12.82 17.40
N VAL A 535 15.61 13.25 17.07
CA VAL A 535 14.37 12.54 17.42
C VAL A 535 13.86 11.80 16.20
N LEU A 536 13.65 10.49 16.33
CA LEU A 536 13.04 9.62 15.35
C LEU A 536 11.54 9.56 15.62
N TYR A 537 10.76 10.05 14.67
CA TYR A 537 9.31 9.92 14.66
C TYR A 537 8.94 8.73 13.80
N SER A 538 8.23 7.74 14.37
CA SER A 538 7.85 6.54 13.65
C SER A 538 6.36 6.31 13.72
N THR A 539 5.78 5.93 12.59
CA THR A 539 4.38 5.53 12.48
C THR A 539 4.26 4.02 12.48
N TYR A 540 3.18 3.53 13.07
CA TYR A 540 2.91 2.09 13.17
C TYR A 540 1.47 1.81 12.84
N VAL A 541 1.23 0.70 12.17
CA VAL A 541 -0.10 0.12 11.94
C VAL A 541 -0.31 -1.05 12.89
N ASN A 542 -1.52 -1.18 13.42
CA ASN A 542 -1.87 -2.36 14.19
C ASN A 542 -2.25 -3.50 13.25
N LEU A 543 -1.58 -4.65 13.41
CA LEU A 543 -1.74 -5.82 12.53
C LEU A 543 -3.07 -6.55 12.75
N LEU A 544 -3.76 -6.30 13.87
CA LEU A 544 -5.03 -6.93 14.24
C LEU A 544 -6.24 -6.00 14.04
N ASP A 545 -6.00 -4.68 13.90
CA ASP A 545 -7.05 -3.66 13.83
C ASP A 545 -6.55 -2.49 12.97
N ASP A 546 -6.89 -2.48 11.71
CA ASP A 546 -6.51 -1.46 10.72
C ASP A 546 -7.14 -0.08 10.98
N ALA A 547 -8.13 0.00 11.88
CA ALA A 547 -8.66 1.27 12.36
C ALA A 547 -7.75 1.96 13.38
N LYS A 548 -6.67 1.31 13.82
CA LYS A 548 -5.73 1.84 14.81
C LYS A 548 -4.36 2.11 14.21
N GLY A 549 -3.91 3.34 14.39
CA GLY A 549 -2.56 3.79 14.10
C GLY A 549 -1.86 4.29 15.36
N LEU A 550 -0.55 4.33 15.32
CA LEU A 550 0.26 4.84 16.42
C LEU A 550 1.42 5.66 15.86
N VAL A 551 1.76 6.75 16.55
CA VAL A 551 2.99 7.52 16.31
C VAL A 551 3.82 7.53 17.57
N THR A 552 5.12 7.35 17.45
CA THR A 552 6.07 7.48 18.56
C THR A 552 7.15 8.50 18.23
N ALA A 553 7.65 9.17 19.26
CA ALA A 553 8.88 9.96 19.18
C ALA A 553 9.94 9.34 20.09
N VAL A 554 11.11 9.08 19.54
CA VAL A 554 12.25 8.48 20.25
C VAL A 554 13.48 9.36 20.04
N GLU A 555 14.02 9.91 21.10
CA GLU A 555 15.30 10.61 21.08
C GLU A 555 16.44 9.59 20.97
N LEU A 556 17.21 9.65 19.89
CA LEU A 556 18.29 8.72 19.62
C LEU A 556 19.58 9.14 20.35
N ASP A 557 20.29 8.17 20.93
CA ASP A 557 21.54 8.43 21.67
C ASP A 557 22.80 8.35 20.79
N GLY A 558 22.66 8.05 19.49
CA GLY A 558 23.77 7.88 18.54
C GLY A 558 24.68 6.67 18.82
N ARG A 559 24.32 5.83 19.81
CA ARG A 559 25.09 4.64 20.24
C ARG A 559 24.33 3.33 20.04
N GLY A 560 23.11 3.41 19.51
CA GLY A 560 22.26 2.27 19.21
C GLY A 560 21.01 2.18 20.07
N GLY A 561 20.86 3.05 21.07
CA GLY A 561 19.67 3.17 21.91
C GLY A 561 18.85 4.42 21.59
N GLY A 562 17.77 4.55 22.33
CA GLY A 562 16.92 5.73 22.30
C GLY A 562 15.98 5.79 23.47
N ARG A 563 15.53 7.00 23.82
CA ARG A 563 14.57 7.27 24.89
C ARG A 563 13.23 7.69 24.28
N GLN A 564 12.19 6.90 24.49
CA GLN A 564 10.84 7.30 24.06
C GLN A 564 10.43 8.58 24.80
N LEU A 565 10.06 9.60 24.02
CA LEU A 565 9.57 10.88 24.52
C LEU A 565 8.05 10.81 24.74
N TRP A 566 7.33 10.35 23.72
CA TRP A 566 5.89 10.20 23.77
C TRP A 566 5.40 9.12 22.78
N ARG A 567 4.15 8.74 22.91
CA ARG A 567 3.37 7.94 21.96
C ARG A 567 1.97 8.50 21.84
N SER A 568 1.41 8.48 20.62
CA SER A 568 0.07 9.01 20.34
C SER A 568 -0.69 8.02 19.47
N GLU A 569 -1.89 7.64 19.87
CA GLU A 569 -2.76 6.77 19.08
C GLU A 569 -3.58 7.61 18.11
N LEU A 570 -3.69 7.13 16.85
CA LEU A 570 -4.46 7.77 15.79
C LEU A 570 -5.52 6.79 15.29
N GLY A 571 -6.66 7.31 14.87
CA GLY A 571 -7.67 6.53 14.16
C GLY A 571 -7.25 6.33 12.70
N GLY A 572 -7.15 5.07 12.25
CA GLY A 572 -6.77 4.69 10.89
C GLY A 572 -5.26 4.45 10.70
N ILE A 573 -4.87 4.08 9.50
CA ILE A 573 -3.49 3.71 9.14
C ILE A 573 -2.67 4.98 8.90
N PRO A 574 -1.64 5.28 9.74
CA PRO A 574 -0.76 6.41 9.52
C PRO A 574 0.31 6.04 8.48
N GLU A 575 0.57 6.95 7.53
CA GLU A 575 1.59 6.80 6.50
C GLU A 575 2.91 7.46 6.94
N GLN A 576 3.82 7.74 5.98
CA GLN A 576 5.12 8.36 6.22
C GLN A 576 4.98 9.70 6.98
N PRO A 577 5.58 9.86 8.17
CA PRO A 577 5.53 11.11 8.92
C PRO A 577 6.50 12.14 8.34
N VAL A 578 6.19 13.44 8.50
CA VAL A 578 7.08 14.56 8.15
C VAL A 578 7.21 15.50 9.34
N ALA A 579 8.40 15.59 9.92
CA ALA A 579 8.68 16.45 11.08
C ALA A 579 9.25 17.79 10.63
N ALA A 580 8.56 18.89 10.89
CA ALA A 580 8.98 20.22 10.54
C ALA A 580 8.33 21.30 11.43
N GLY A 581 9.04 22.39 11.72
CA GLY A 581 8.49 23.54 12.41
C GLY A 581 7.88 23.25 13.78
N GLY A 582 8.42 22.29 14.54
CA GLY A 582 7.92 21.88 15.86
C GLY A 582 6.66 21.02 15.81
N ARG A 583 6.33 20.45 14.66
CA ARG A 583 5.18 19.55 14.44
C ARG A 583 5.57 18.29 13.68
N VAL A 584 4.75 17.26 13.82
CA VAL A 584 4.83 16.04 13.03
C VAL A 584 3.53 15.91 12.23
N TYR A 585 3.66 15.96 10.93
CA TYR A 585 2.54 15.81 10.00
C TYR A 585 2.44 14.35 9.57
N VAL A 586 1.25 13.78 9.66
CA VAL A 586 1.02 12.38 9.37
C VAL A 586 -0.21 12.25 8.48
N PRO A 587 -0.12 11.70 7.26
CA PRO A 587 -1.29 11.32 6.50
C PRO A 587 -1.97 10.11 7.18
N ILE A 588 -3.28 10.13 7.31
CA ILE A 588 -4.06 8.98 7.78
C ILE A 588 -4.74 8.34 6.58
N GLY A 589 -4.31 7.12 6.24
CA GLY A 589 -4.61 6.56 4.93
C GLY A 589 -4.07 7.48 3.83
N VAL A 590 -4.71 7.46 2.67
CA VAL A 590 -4.35 8.40 1.57
C VAL A 590 -5.10 9.72 1.65
N ALA A 591 -5.88 9.99 2.73
CA ALA A 591 -6.98 10.94 2.61
C ALA A 591 -7.04 12.07 3.66
N THR A 592 -6.36 12.00 4.80
CA THR A 592 -6.54 13.05 5.84
C THR A 592 -5.24 13.35 6.54
N PRO A 593 -4.60 14.51 6.31
CA PRO A 593 -3.41 14.90 7.06
C PRO A 593 -3.77 15.33 8.49
N VAL A 594 -2.95 14.90 9.44
CA VAL A 594 -3.02 15.25 10.86
C VAL A 594 -1.71 15.90 11.27
N ALA A 595 -1.74 16.91 12.12
CA ALA A 595 -0.56 17.54 12.71
C ALA A 595 -0.53 17.28 14.22
N LEU A 596 0.58 16.71 14.69
CA LEU A 596 0.87 16.51 16.10
C LEU A 596 1.91 17.54 16.57
N ASP A 597 1.87 17.94 17.82
CA ASP A 597 2.94 18.68 18.45
C ASP A 597 4.18 17.78 18.61
N ALA A 598 5.34 18.23 18.13
CA ALA A 598 6.55 17.39 18.10
C ALA A 598 7.11 17.09 19.50
N ALA A 599 6.80 17.91 20.51
CA ALA A 599 7.27 17.71 21.88
C ALA A 599 6.34 16.86 22.74
N THR A 600 5.02 16.90 22.48
CA THR A 600 4.03 16.24 23.32
C THR A 600 3.29 15.08 22.64
N GLY A 601 3.22 15.07 21.32
CA GLY A 601 2.45 14.10 20.53
C GLY A 601 0.94 14.40 20.48
N GLU A 602 0.49 15.53 21.03
CA GLU A 602 -0.91 15.92 21.01
C GLU A 602 -1.33 16.37 19.60
N GLU A 603 -2.54 15.98 19.16
CA GLU A 603 -3.10 16.43 17.90
C GLU A 603 -3.42 17.92 17.97
N THR A 604 -2.79 18.72 17.08
CA THR A 604 -2.95 20.18 17.04
C THR A 604 -3.82 20.66 15.90
N ALA A 605 -3.93 19.87 14.83
CA ALA A 605 -4.78 20.16 13.69
C ALA A 605 -5.07 18.89 12.88
N ARG A 606 -6.23 18.90 12.22
CA ARG A 606 -6.66 17.87 11.28
C ARG A 606 -7.14 18.52 9.99
N GLY A 607 -6.72 17.99 8.86
CA GLY A 607 -7.13 18.46 7.54
C GLY A 607 -8.56 18.08 7.18
N PRO A 608 -9.09 18.60 6.06
CA PRO A 608 -10.41 18.24 5.57
C PRO A 608 -10.49 16.73 5.28
N ALA A 609 -11.64 16.14 5.60
CA ALA A 609 -11.92 14.75 5.21
C ALA A 609 -11.96 14.64 3.68
N GLY A 610 -11.43 13.52 3.14
CA GLY A 610 -11.42 13.28 1.70
C GLY A 610 -10.34 14.05 0.91
N LEU A 611 -9.47 14.82 1.58
CA LEU A 611 -8.33 15.43 0.93
C LEU A 611 -7.23 14.38 0.70
N VAL A 612 -7.03 13.96 -0.52
CA VAL A 612 -5.92 13.06 -0.86
C VAL A 612 -4.59 13.76 -0.58
N CYS A 613 -3.76 13.15 0.27
CA CYS A 613 -2.47 13.66 0.68
C CYS A 613 -1.51 12.45 0.89
N GLY A 614 -0.96 11.91 -0.18
CA GLY A 614 -0.01 10.81 -0.12
C GLY A 614 1.32 11.27 0.48
N ASP A 615 2.24 11.78 -0.35
CA ASP A 615 3.46 12.41 0.15
C ASP A 615 3.19 13.85 0.59
N MET A 616 3.88 14.28 1.63
CA MET A 616 3.80 15.65 2.12
C MET A 616 5.15 16.36 2.05
N VAL A 617 5.10 17.63 1.71
CA VAL A 617 6.22 18.56 1.82
C VAL A 617 5.81 19.72 2.72
N VAL A 618 6.64 20.05 3.69
CA VAL A 618 6.37 21.16 4.62
C VAL A 618 7.39 22.27 4.40
N HIS A 619 6.95 23.45 4.00
CA HIS A 619 7.83 24.59 3.74
C HIS A 619 7.14 25.93 4.03
N GLY A 620 7.83 26.86 4.68
CA GLY A 620 7.40 28.26 4.85
C GLY A 620 5.99 28.44 5.43
N GLY A 621 5.56 27.59 6.39
CA GLY A 621 4.21 27.63 6.96
C GLY A 621 3.12 27.06 6.05
N SER A 622 3.50 26.28 5.06
CA SER A 622 2.61 25.55 4.14
C SER A 622 2.92 24.06 4.15
N VAL A 623 1.88 23.23 3.99
CA VAL A 623 1.97 21.81 3.70
C VAL A 623 1.47 21.59 2.28
N LEU A 624 2.30 21.02 1.44
CA LEU A 624 1.97 20.65 0.08
C LEU A 624 1.71 19.14 0.05
N CYS A 625 0.59 18.74 -0.52
CA CYS A 625 0.21 17.34 -0.64
C CYS A 625 0.41 16.86 -2.08
N SER A 626 1.01 15.66 -2.27
CA SER A 626 0.83 14.96 -3.53
C SER A 626 -0.61 14.43 -3.57
N ALA A 627 -1.37 14.90 -4.55
CA ALA A 627 -2.73 14.42 -4.76
C ALA A 627 -2.76 13.38 -5.87
N SER A 628 -3.80 12.55 -5.90
CA SER A 628 -4.08 11.69 -7.03
C SER A 628 -4.40 12.53 -8.28
N GLN A 629 -4.13 11.95 -9.41
CA GLN A 629 -4.34 12.36 -10.80
C GLN A 629 -5.38 13.50 -11.01
N ASP A 630 -5.02 14.53 -11.80
CA ASP A 630 -5.83 15.68 -12.24
C ASP A 630 -6.18 16.77 -11.21
N SER A 631 -5.81 16.63 -9.94
CA SER A 631 -6.20 17.60 -8.91
C SER A 631 -5.17 18.69 -8.62
N GLY A 632 -3.98 18.63 -9.23
CA GLY A 632 -2.87 19.52 -8.90
C GLY A 632 -2.29 19.26 -7.50
N VAL A 633 -1.53 20.20 -6.95
CA VAL A 633 -0.94 20.14 -5.62
C VAL A 633 -1.74 20.99 -4.63
N PRO A 634 -2.52 20.40 -3.72
CA PRO A 634 -3.14 21.14 -2.63
C PRO A 634 -2.08 21.74 -1.71
N VAL A 635 -2.22 23.02 -1.40
CA VAL A 635 -1.41 23.75 -0.44
C VAL A 635 -2.24 24.09 0.78
N LEU A 636 -1.86 23.56 1.93
CA LEU A 636 -2.53 23.77 3.20
C LEU A 636 -1.73 24.75 4.08
N ASP A 637 -2.42 25.37 5.01
CA ASP A 637 -1.78 26.12 6.09
C ASP A 637 -1.16 25.13 7.10
N ALA A 638 0.12 25.22 7.36
CA ALA A 638 0.85 24.27 8.20
C ALA A 638 0.36 24.23 9.67
N ARG A 639 -0.28 25.31 10.14
CA ARG A 639 -0.78 25.38 11.51
C ARG A 639 -2.20 24.83 11.68
N THR A 640 -3.06 25.04 10.68
CA THR A 640 -4.48 24.73 10.75
C THR A 640 -4.93 23.59 9.83
N LEU A 641 -4.04 23.17 8.90
CA LEU A 641 -4.30 22.23 7.81
C LEU A 641 -5.50 22.59 6.91
N LYS A 642 -5.93 23.85 6.95
CA LYS A 642 -6.94 24.37 6.03
C LYS A 642 -6.32 24.65 4.66
N ARG A 643 -7.06 24.31 3.58
CA ARG A 643 -6.60 24.56 2.21
C ARG A 643 -6.44 26.06 1.97
N LYS A 644 -5.26 26.47 1.51
CA LYS A 644 -4.95 27.84 1.05
C LYS A 644 -5.23 27.98 -0.44
N ARG A 645 -4.77 27.02 -1.23
CA ARG A 645 -4.87 27.01 -2.71
C ARG A 645 -4.55 25.63 -3.28
N THR A 646 -4.63 25.50 -4.59
CA THR A 646 -4.13 24.36 -5.35
C THR A 646 -3.22 24.88 -6.46
N LEU A 647 -1.99 24.34 -6.59
CA LEU A 647 -1.08 24.65 -7.69
C LEU A 647 -1.34 23.68 -8.83
N GLY A 648 -1.29 24.16 -10.08
CA GLY A 648 -1.44 23.32 -11.27
C GLY A 648 -2.76 22.56 -11.32
N ALA A 649 -3.89 23.20 -10.97
CA ALA A 649 -5.21 22.58 -11.07
C ALA A 649 -5.45 22.06 -12.50
N GLY A 650 -5.83 20.78 -12.63
CA GLY A 650 -5.97 20.09 -13.90
C GLY A 650 -4.67 19.50 -14.47
N LEU A 651 -3.53 19.67 -13.80
CA LEU A 651 -2.28 19.03 -14.17
C LEU A 651 -2.22 17.61 -13.58
N TRP A 652 -1.99 16.63 -14.44
CA TRP A 652 -1.72 15.26 -14.02
C TRP A 652 -0.30 15.16 -13.41
N ILE A 653 -0.22 15.07 -12.08
CA ILE A 653 1.05 14.99 -11.37
C ILE A 653 1.46 13.53 -11.19
N THR A 654 2.71 13.21 -11.58
CA THR A 654 3.27 11.86 -11.50
C THR A 654 4.25 11.67 -10.35
N GLY A 655 4.77 12.76 -9.79
CA GLY A 655 5.71 12.72 -8.66
C GLY A 655 5.41 13.81 -7.64
N GLY A 656 5.78 13.59 -6.39
CA GLY A 656 5.58 14.54 -5.31
C GLY A 656 6.25 15.90 -5.59
N PRO A 657 5.73 17.02 -5.04
CA PRO A 657 6.32 18.34 -5.21
C PRO A 657 7.68 18.43 -4.52
N ALA A 658 8.58 19.26 -5.07
CA ALA A 658 9.75 19.74 -4.35
C ALA A 658 9.63 21.26 -4.15
N VAL A 659 10.22 21.77 -3.07
CA VAL A 659 10.19 23.20 -2.75
C VAL A 659 11.60 23.67 -2.39
N SER A 660 12.12 24.62 -3.16
CA SER A 660 13.42 25.25 -2.87
C SER A 660 13.35 26.24 -1.71
N ALA A 661 14.51 26.60 -1.18
CA ALA A 661 14.63 27.54 -0.07
C ALA A 661 13.96 28.90 -0.33
N ASP A 662 13.87 29.35 -1.59
CA ASP A 662 13.22 30.62 -2.00
C ASP A 662 11.72 30.48 -2.26
N GLY A 663 11.14 29.30 -2.02
CA GLY A 663 9.71 29.02 -2.23
C GLY A 663 9.33 28.73 -3.69
N THR A 664 10.28 28.35 -4.54
CA THR A 664 9.97 27.79 -5.86
C THR A 664 9.49 26.34 -5.68
N VAL A 665 8.31 26.04 -6.19
CA VAL A 665 7.75 24.67 -6.20
C VAL A 665 7.99 24.06 -7.56
N ALA A 666 8.58 22.88 -7.64
CA ALA A 666 8.71 22.10 -8.85
C ALA A 666 7.82 20.86 -8.78
N VAL A 667 7.09 20.60 -9.84
CA VAL A 667 6.24 19.40 -10.01
C VAL A 667 6.49 18.76 -11.36
N VAL A 668 6.26 17.47 -11.43
CA VAL A 668 6.39 16.67 -12.66
C VAL A 668 5.01 16.31 -13.17
N GLY A 669 4.68 16.76 -14.38
CA GLY A 669 3.43 16.46 -15.07
C GLY A 669 3.60 15.31 -16.08
N GLY A 670 2.64 14.38 -16.14
CA GLY A 670 2.73 13.15 -16.93
C GLY A 670 1.84 13.06 -18.17
N ARG A 671 0.76 13.86 -18.26
CA ARG A 671 -0.20 13.82 -19.39
C ARG A 671 -0.80 15.18 -19.66
N PRO A 672 -1.04 15.58 -20.92
CA PRO A 672 -0.66 14.88 -22.16
C PRO A 672 0.83 14.98 -22.49
N ALA A 673 1.56 15.92 -21.85
CA ALA A 673 2.99 16.15 -22.04
C ALA A 673 3.78 15.81 -20.77
N ARG A 674 4.99 15.25 -20.95
CA ARG A 674 5.93 15.06 -19.86
C ARG A 674 6.64 16.38 -19.65
N GLU A 675 6.26 17.05 -18.59
CA GLU A 675 6.75 18.40 -18.34
C GLU A 675 7.14 18.59 -16.87
N VAL A 676 8.13 19.44 -16.67
CA VAL A 676 8.42 20.03 -15.38
C VAL A 676 7.77 21.41 -15.35
N VAL A 677 6.98 21.65 -14.32
CA VAL A 677 6.31 22.92 -14.12
C VAL A 677 6.73 23.49 -12.78
N THR A 678 7.09 24.78 -12.77
CA THR A 678 7.44 25.45 -11.53
C THR A 678 6.44 26.54 -11.19
N TYR A 679 6.19 26.67 -9.89
CA TYR A 679 5.29 27.65 -9.33
C TYR A 679 5.99 28.46 -8.24
N ASP A 680 5.52 29.65 -8.03
CA ASP A 680 5.81 30.45 -6.85
C ASP A 680 4.84 30.05 -5.72
N LEU A 681 5.33 29.57 -4.59
CA LEU A 681 4.51 29.05 -3.51
C LEU A 681 3.59 30.11 -2.92
N GLU A 682 4.07 31.36 -2.77
CA GLU A 682 3.32 32.42 -2.13
C GLU A 682 2.19 32.95 -3.02
N SER A 683 2.48 33.27 -4.28
CA SER A 683 1.48 33.78 -5.22
C SER A 683 0.65 32.68 -5.89
N GLY A 684 1.17 31.45 -5.99
CA GLY A 684 0.59 30.36 -6.74
C GLY A 684 0.73 30.48 -8.25
N ARG A 685 1.48 31.47 -8.74
CA ARG A 685 1.68 31.69 -10.17
C ARG A 685 2.71 30.72 -10.73
N GLU A 686 2.44 30.20 -11.93
CA GLU A 686 3.42 29.47 -12.71
C GLU A 686 4.59 30.39 -13.07
N ARG A 687 5.82 29.93 -12.82
CA ARG A 687 7.04 30.64 -13.20
C ARG A 687 7.45 30.25 -14.61
N TRP A 688 7.58 28.94 -14.87
CA TRP A 688 7.88 28.38 -16.17
C TRP A 688 7.50 26.91 -16.24
N ARG A 689 7.40 26.39 -17.49
CA ARG A 689 7.27 24.96 -17.79
C ARG A 689 8.17 24.57 -18.95
N THR A 690 8.61 23.33 -18.94
CA THR A 690 9.39 22.77 -20.05
C THR A 690 9.12 21.29 -20.20
N GLN A 691 9.20 20.80 -21.43
CA GLN A 691 9.18 19.39 -21.69
C GLN A 691 10.53 18.77 -21.37
N VAL A 692 10.53 17.61 -20.71
CA VAL A 692 11.73 16.84 -20.42
C VAL A 692 11.75 15.62 -21.32
N MET A 693 12.80 15.53 -22.13
CA MET A 693 12.97 14.43 -23.09
C MET A 693 13.63 13.23 -22.38
N PHE A 694 12.82 12.23 -22.00
CA PHE A 694 13.30 10.91 -21.57
C PHE A 694 12.91 9.86 -22.59
N HIS A 695 13.77 8.86 -22.76
CA HIS A 695 13.53 7.80 -23.75
C HIS A 695 12.35 6.88 -23.39
N ARG A 696 11.88 6.84 -22.15
CA ARG A 696 10.72 6.04 -21.70
C ARG A 696 9.89 6.71 -20.58
N ASN A 697 8.66 6.28 -20.43
CA ASN A 697 7.44 6.93 -19.92
C ASN A 697 7.30 7.23 -18.43
N GLU A 698 8.27 7.02 -17.55
CA GLU A 698 8.11 7.22 -16.13
C GLU A 698 9.05 8.33 -15.63
N LEU A 699 8.45 9.43 -15.17
CA LEU A 699 9.14 10.49 -14.48
C LEU A 699 9.00 10.27 -12.98
N SER A 700 10.11 10.34 -12.27
CA SER A 700 10.14 10.35 -10.82
C SER A 700 9.93 11.77 -10.28
N ARG A 701 9.97 11.92 -8.97
CA ARG A 701 9.89 13.19 -8.26
C ARG A 701 10.94 14.21 -8.75
N ALA A 702 10.58 15.49 -8.76
CA ALA A 702 11.55 16.58 -8.93
C ALA A 702 12.28 16.86 -7.61
N TYR A 703 13.52 17.37 -7.72
CA TYR A 703 14.38 17.80 -6.61
C TYR A 703 15.06 19.11 -6.95
N PHE A 704 15.55 19.81 -5.94
CA PHE A 704 16.44 20.97 -6.12
C PHE A 704 17.86 20.64 -5.67
N ALA A 705 18.85 21.03 -6.44
CA ALA A 705 20.25 20.98 -6.08
C ALA A 705 20.94 22.26 -6.54
N GLY A 706 21.24 23.16 -5.60
CA GLY A 706 21.77 24.47 -5.89
C GLY A 706 20.80 25.31 -6.72
N ASP A 707 21.22 25.68 -7.93
CA ASP A 707 20.45 26.46 -8.92
C ASP A 707 19.76 25.58 -9.98
N ARG A 708 19.69 24.27 -9.76
CA ARG A 708 19.12 23.28 -10.69
C ARG A 708 17.88 22.62 -10.13
N VAL A 709 16.88 22.40 -10.99
CA VAL A 709 15.81 21.42 -10.81
C VAL A 709 16.29 20.10 -11.39
N VAL A 710 16.32 19.06 -10.59
CA VAL A 710 16.77 17.70 -10.95
C VAL A 710 15.54 16.83 -11.11
N VAL A 711 15.45 16.13 -12.22
CA VAL A 711 14.34 15.19 -12.50
C VAL A 711 14.92 13.83 -12.87
N GLY A 712 14.51 12.80 -12.16
CA GLY A 712 14.90 11.43 -12.46
C GLY A 712 13.94 10.75 -13.43
N GLY A 713 14.48 9.99 -14.36
CA GLY A 713 13.79 9.01 -15.19
C GLY A 713 14.18 7.58 -14.75
N ARG A 714 13.85 6.57 -15.55
CA ARG A 714 14.18 5.16 -15.21
C ARG A 714 15.68 4.93 -14.99
N TYR A 715 16.54 5.47 -15.85
CA TYR A 715 18.01 5.36 -15.78
C TYR A 715 18.71 6.65 -16.22
N GLU A 716 17.96 7.74 -16.24
CA GLU A 716 18.41 9.04 -16.71
C GLU A 716 18.09 10.09 -15.67
N VAL A 717 18.95 11.08 -15.53
CA VAL A 717 18.72 12.27 -14.71
C VAL A 717 18.87 13.48 -15.60
N SER A 718 17.87 14.35 -15.62
CA SER A 718 17.92 15.63 -16.32
C SER A 718 17.96 16.76 -15.34
N THR A 719 18.65 17.85 -15.69
CA THR A 719 18.66 19.08 -14.90
C THR A 719 18.20 20.26 -15.72
N VAL A 720 17.41 21.13 -15.08
CA VAL A 720 16.93 22.39 -15.66
C VAL A 720 17.30 23.53 -14.70
N PRO A 721 17.84 24.66 -15.17
CA PRO A 721 18.08 25.79 -14.29
C PRO A 721 16.81 26.27 -13.59
N VAL A 722 16.87 26.61 -12.31
CA VAL A 722 15.72 27.14 -11.54
C VAL A 722 15.21 28.45 -12.13
N ALA A 723 16.09 29.25 -12.76
CA ALA A 723 15.72 30.49 -13.44
C ALA A 723 14.84 30.29 -14.69
N GLY A 724 14.81 29.10 -15.25
CA GLY A 724 14.04 28.73 -16.42
C GLY A 724 14.81 27.81 -17.37
N PRO A 725 14.11 27.14 -18.28
CA PRO A 725 14.73 26.26 -19.26
C PRO A 725 15.57 27.06 -20.26
N PRO A 726 16.58 26.41 -20.88
CA PRO A 726 17.27 26.99 -22.02
C PRO A 726 16.30 27.20 -23.20
N ASP A 727 16.63 28.07 -24.13
CA ASP A 727 15.78 28.43 -25.29
C ASP A 727 15.38 27.22 -26.14
N ARG A 728 16.16 26.14 -26.07
CA ARG A 728 15.91 24.90 -26.80
C ARG A 728 15.86 23.73 -25.81
N ALA A 729 14.80 22.93 -25.89
CA ALA A 729 14.61 21.73 -25.03
C ALA A 729 15.76 20.70 -25.20
N GLN A 730 16.38 20.65 -26.37
CA GLN A 730 17.54 19.77 -26.65
C GLN A 730 18.85 20.19 -25.94
N ASP A 731 18.90 21.39 -25.36
CA ASP A 731 20.05 21.88 -24.61
C ASP A 731 19.92 21.54 -23.09
N ILE A 732 18.89 20.78 -22.70
CA ILE A 732 18.74 20.27 -21.33
C ILE A 732 19.77 19.15 -21.14
N GLU A 733 20.63 19.32 -20.13
CA GLU A 733 21.65 18.33 -19.79
C GLU A 733 21.03 17.07 -19.22
N VAL A 734 21.45 15.91 -19.75
CA VAL A 734 20.99 14.58 -19.35
C VAL A 734 22.19 13.73 -18.97
N LEU A 735 22.17 13.20 -17.74
CA LEU A 735 23.06 12.10 -17.36
C LEU A 735 22.35 10.77 -17.66
N GLN A 736 22.94 10.01 -18.57
CA GLN A 736 22.54 8.62 -18.76
C GLN A 736 23.43 7.73 -17.90
N ALA A 737 22.83 6.85 -17.10
CA ALA A 737 23.60 5.90 -16.31
C ALA A 737 24.26 4.87 -17.23
N ASP A 738 25.56 4.65 -17.07
CA ASP A 738 26.28 3.55 -17.70
C ASP A 738 25.80 2.22 -17.07
N LEU A 739 24.92 1.54 -17.76
CA LEU A 739 24.37 0.27 -17.28
C LEU A 739 25.36 -0.86 -17.57
N PRO A 740 25.60 -1.77 -16.61
CA PRO A 740 26.41 -2.95 -16.85
C PRO A 740 25.84 -3.82 -17.98
N GLU A 741 26.74 -4.54 -18.68
CA GLU A 741 26.36 -5.44 -19.76
C GLU A 741 25.32 -6.48 -19.28
N GLY A 742 24.22 -6.63 -20.03
CA GLY A 742 23.13 -7.57 -19.70
C GLY A 742 22.05 -7.02 -18.77
N VAL A 743 22.08 -5.74 -18.40
CA VAL A 743 20.99 -5.08 -17.65
C VAL A 743 19.93 -4.58 -18.63
N ASP A 744 18.69 -5.07 -18.50
CA ASP A 744 17.56 -4.52 -19.24
C ASP A 744 17.12 -3.18 -18.63
N ALA A 745 17.45 -2.10 -19.33
CA ALA A 745 17.03 -0.75 -18.95
C ALA A 745 15.50 -0.59 -18.79
N GLY A 746 14.72 -1.45 -19.44
CA GLY A 746 13.27 -1.45 -19.36
C GLY A 746 12.70 -1.93 -18.04
N SER A 747 13.47 -2.70 -17.25
CA SER A 747 13.07 -3.26 -15.97
C SER A 747 13.48 -2.41 -14.76
N LEU A 748 14.31 -1.37 -14.96
CA LEU A 748 14.83 -0.53 -13.88
C LEU A 748 13.82 0.56 -13.50
N THR A 749 13.53 0.67 -12.21
CA THR A 749 12.81 1.82 -11.65
C THR A 749 13.75 2.49 -10.65
N ALA A 750 14.14 3.74 -10.93
CA ALA A 750 14.91 4.52 -9.96
C ALA A 750 14.00 4.82 -8.77
N SER A 751 14.50 4.56 -7.58
CA SER A 751 13.93 5.10 -6.37
C SER A 751 14.38 6.58 -6.20
N GLU A 752 14.42 7.09 -5.01
CA GLU A 752 14.73 8.50 -4.80
C GLU A 752 16.22 8.82 -5.02
N ALA A 753 16.47 9.90 -5.73
CA ALA A 753 17.84 10.39 -5.97
C ALA A 753 18.39 11.12 -4.74
N LEU A 754 19.71 10.96 -4.49
CA LEU A 754 20.46 11.74 -3.50
C LEU A 754 21.48 12.58 -4.25
N ALA A 755 21.60 13.88 -3.91
CA ALA A 755 22.59 14.75 -4.52
C ALA A 755 23.52 15.35 -3.46
N ALA A 756 24.84 15.28 -3.69
CA ALA A 756 25.87 15.83 -2.81
C ALA A 756 27.12 16.19 -3.58
N GLY A 757 27.53 17.45 -3.51
CA GLY A 757 28.77 17.91 -4.10
C GLY A 757 28.87 17.79 -5.63
N GLY A 758 27.76 17.88 -6.33
CA GLY A 758 27.67 17.63 -7.76
C GLY A 758 27.82 16.15 -8.14
N ALA A 759 27.64 15.23 -7.19
CA ALA A 759 27.45 13.83 -7.41
C ALA A 759 25.98 13.46 -7.17
N VAL A 760 25.46 12.53 -7.94
CA VAL A 760 24.15 11.93 -7.72
C VAL A 760 24.32 10.45 -7.39
N PHE A 761 23.44 9.92 -6.52
CA PHE A 761 23.39 8.52 -6.15
C PHE A 761 21.98 8.03 -6.43
N LEU A 762 21.85 7.00 -7.25
CA LEU A 762 20.60 6.47 -7.78
C LEU A 762 20.49 4.99 -7.41
N PRO A 763 19.77 4.62 -6.35
CA PRO A 763 19.43 3.24 -6.08
C PRO A 763 18.24 2.81 -6.94
N PHE A 764 18.26 1.55 -7.43
CA PHE A 764 17.21 0.95 -8.25
C PHE A 764 16.64 -0.31 -7.58
N SER A 765 15.39 -0.60 -7.85
CA SER A 765 14.63 -1.70 -7.24
C SER A 765 15.24 -3.09 -7.50
N ASP A 766 15.96 -3.27 -8.62
CA ASP A 766 16.65 -4.53 -8.94
C ASP A 766 17.98 -4.72 -8.19
N GLY A 767 18.34 -3.79 -7.30
CA GLY A 767 19.59 -3.79 -6.53
C GLY A 767 20.78 -3.17 -7.25
N LEU A 768 20.58 -2.46 -8.35
CA LEU A 768 21.62 -1.65 -8.96
C LEU A 768 21.72 -0.31 -8.21
N VAL A 769 22.93 0.15 -7.92
CA VAL A 769 23.19 1.50 -7.42
C VAL A 769 24.20 2.17 -8.34
N VAL A 770 23.84 3.33 -8.86
CA VAL A 770 24.68 4.13 -9.76
C VAL A 770 25.01 5.45 -9.10
N SER A 771 26.27 5.87 -9.17
CA SER A 771 26.70 7.20 -8.78
C SER A 771 27.43 7.87 -9.92
N GLY A 772 26.99 9.06 -10.31
CA GLY A 772 27.52 9.82 -11.43
C GLY A 772 27.59 11.31 -11.13
N TYR A 773 28.08 12.08 -12.11
CA TYR A 773 28.03 13.54 -12.01
C TYR A 773 26.59 14.02 -12.15
N LEU A 774 26.20 14.99 -11.34
CA LEU A 774 24.98 15.74 -11.57
C LEU A 774 25.18 16.60 -12.82
N PRO A 775 24.33 16.47 -13.85
CA PRO A 775 24.46 17.23 -15.10
C PRO A 775 24.42 18.73 -14.91
#